data_d8b19fc3acd51d9491f3bba571f2cc04
#
_entry.id   d8b19fc3acd51d9491f3bba571f2cc04
#
_cell.length_a   1.000
_cell.length_b   1.000
_cell.length_c   1.000
_cell.angle_alpha   90.00
_cell.angle_beta   90.00
_cell.angle_gamma   90.00
#
_symmetry.space_group_name_H-M   'P 1'
#
loop_
_entity.id
_entity.type
_entity.pdbx_description
1 polymer ?
#
loop_
_entity_poly.entity_id
_entity_poly.type
_entity_poly.pdbx_seq_one_letter_code
_entity_poly.pdbx_strand_id
1 'polypeptide(L)'
;MKRKLLSLALAFVMACSLVVPAAAQSANERLSTVTAQVKRTLGLDTTPYTEFYGNLREEILAPTWELEWNGSAGNLSISATEDGKILSYHVYENHGEPRSGAFAPSFPAGSRDAARGAAMDFMDKVLTANESLVIEDRGTDGLNTTSYRFRGEVLINGLSAGLTYNISVRCKDNKIMSFYRDDLNGAVIGGIPSATPKILPDQAGKALRETLALRLEYVLEQEDGTKAVLRYLPEYGDDYYVDAATGKLVNLTELEQDVTKGEPGASAGSDNATTEDAAPEAGLTDAEQSGAAVLEGALTRDELDAKARAITELGLKAYTLSAANYTVPRENDDDDAVTATLCYGRQVNGVSWRRTVVMDAKTGQLLRVSSSAWMPDEAVTRSVNADAAAKTAKAFLDKQCGAQFAKTGLYDSLDAMEQEWQISHTFTFAQKANGYFFPANSIQVGVDATDGSISYYEKRFDDAVTFDTEAGIITAEQALDAWLNTYTVDLQYVSVPTAVDYSKPEYAPLKDYGIGYLYKLVLGYQLERETSFAGIDAKTGKPVEHSWAGEDDGISYSDLADHWAKSKVEALAKYRVGYTGGKFEPNRALTQLDLIALLASTEGYLYDAGQEGAADRLYEVAYEMGLLQRAARKDTAILSRIDTVRMILDAMGYGPVARLNGIFHTKFADQGSIPAADLGYAALAQGLGMVAGEPGGYFHPLANATRAQAATMLYNLMAH
;
A
#
# COMPACT_ATOMS: atom_id res chain seq x y z
N MET A 1 32.56 -47.22 -3.24
CA MET A 1 31.81 -46.37 -4.23
C MET A 1 30.72 -47.09 -5.01
N LYS A 2 30.79 -48.37 -5.33
CA LYS A 2 29.76 -49.09 -6.12
C LYS A 2 28.44 -49.43 -5.37
N ARG A 3 28.40 -49.39 -4.03
CA ARG A 3 27.18 -49.71 -3.25
C ARG A 3 26.26 -48.50 -2.98
N LYS A 4 26.76 -47.27 -3.13
CA LYS A 4 25.92 -46.04 -2.97
C LYS A 4 25.17 -45.63 -4.25
N LEU A 5 25.65 -46.05 -5.42
CA LEU A 5 24.98 -45.80 -6.70
C LEU A 5 23.78 -46.73 -6.95
N LEU A 6 23.79 -47.93 -6.32
CA LEU A 6 22.68 -48.88 -6.47
C LEU A 6 21.47 -48.50 -5.59
N SER A 7 21.70 -47.84 -4.44
CA SER A 7 20.60 -47.37 -3.58
C SER A 7 19.90 -46.11 -4.12
N LEU A 8 20.61 -45.27 -4.86
CA LEU A 8 20.01 -44.09 -5.50
C LEU A 8 19.14 -44.48 -6.72
N ALA A 9 19.59 -45.51 -7.48
CA ALA A 9 18.81 -46.00 -8.63
C ALA A 9 17.53 -46.75 -8.19
N LEU A 10 17.56 -47.44 -7.01
CA LEU A 10 16.37 -48.11 -6.50
C LEU A 10 15.37 -47.16 -5.89
N ALA A 11 15.80 -46.01 -5.30
CA ALA A 11 14.92 -44.99 -4.80
C ALA A 11 14.18 -44.23 -5.94
N PHE A 12 14.86 -44.04 -7.09
CA PHE A 12 14.26 -43.40 -8.26
C PHE A 12 13.26 -44.31 -8.97
N VAL A 13 13.43 -45.64 -8.95
CA VAL A 13 12.50 -46.59 -9.56
C VAL A 13 11.28 -46.84 -8.65
N MET A 14 11.35 -46.65 -7.33
CA MET A 14 10.20 -46.76 -6.43
C MET A 14 9.35 -45.49 -6.40
N ALA A 15 9.88 -44.31 -6.78
CA ALA A 15 9.09 -43.08 -6.87
C ALA A 15 8.26 -43.00 -8.17
N CYS A 16 8.61 -43.75 -9.21
CA CYS A 16 7.89 -43.76 -10.49
C CYS A 16 6.80 -44.84 -10.61
N SER A 17 6.53 -45.64 -9.59
CA SER A 17 5.69 -46.85 -9.76
C SER A 17 4.28 -46.77 -9.13
N LEU A 18 3.79 -45.61 -8.70
CA LEU A 18 2.42 -45.46 -8.18
C LEU A 18 1.71 -44.17 -8.57
N VAL A 19 2.06 -43.55 -9.67
CA VAL A 19 1.19 -42.50 -10.23
C VAL A 19 0.25 -43.20 -11.23
N VAL A 20 -0.88 -43.67 -10.73
CA VAL A 20 -2.03 -43.95 -11.59
C VAL A 20 -2.41 -42.62 -12.21
N PRO A 21 -2.56 -42.50 -13.54
CA PRO A 21 -3.00 -41.26 -14.17
C PRO A 21 -4.26 -40.75 -13.49
N ALA A 22 -4.31 -39.49 -13.07
CA ALA A 22 -5.44 -38.87 -12.33
C ALA A 22 -6.80 -39.08 -13.08
N ALA A 23 -6.77 -39.23 -14.38
CA ALA A 23 -7.94 -39.52 -15.21
C ALA A 23 -8.61 -40.90 -14.96
N ALA A 24 -8.01 -41.79 -14.17
CA ALA A 24 -8.58 -43.11 -13.85
C ALA A 24 -9.18 -43.21 -12.42
N GLN A 25 -8.95 -42.20 -11.56
CA GLN A 25 -9.47 -42.18 -10.19
C GLN A 25 -10.79 -41.41 -10.09
N SER A 26 -11.71 -41.89 -9.24
CA SER A 26 -12.92 -41.13 -8.92
C SER A 26 -12.61 -39.85 -8.14
N ALA A 27 -13.46 -38.82 -8.25
CA ALA A 27 -13.27 -37.56 -7.52
C ALA A 27 -13.10 -37.77 -6.00
N ASN A 28 -13.81 -38.79 -5.44
CA ASN A 28 -13.71 -39.15 -4.03
C ASN A 28 -12.31 -39.74 -3.67
N GLU A 29 -11.73 -40.55 -4.53
CA GLU A 29 -10.36 -41.09 -4.34
C GLU A 29 -9.30 -40.02 -4.44
N ARG A 30 -9.47 -39.10 -5.38
CA ARG A 30 -8.59 -37.93 -5.56
C ARG A 30 -8.64 -37.05 -4.30
N LEU A 31 -9.84 -36.67 -3.83
CA LEU A 31 -10.04 -35.89 -2.61
C LEU A 31 -9.41 -36.58 -1.39
N SER A 32 -9.63 -37.89 -1.22
CA SER A 32 -9.09 -38.66 -0.11
C SER A 32 -7.55 -38.67 -0.15
N THR A 33 -6.97 -38.80 -1.33
CA THR A 33 -5.53 -38.83 -1.54
C THR A 33 -4.88 -37.49 -1.19
N VAL A 34 -5.36 -36.37 -1.76
CA VAL A 34 -4.80 -35.03 -1.50
C VAL A 34 -5.00 -34.65 -0.04
N THR A 35 -6.17 -34.92 0.55
CA THR A 35 -6.44 -34.67 1.96
C THR A 35 -5.44 -35.40 2.88
N ALA A 36 -5.20 -36.69 2.62
CA ALA A 36 -4.25 -37.48 3.40
C ALA A 36 -2.81 -36.97 3.25
N GLN A 37 -2.44 -36.50 2.05
CA GLN A 37 -1.14 -35.94 1.77
C GLN A 37 -0.93 -34.60 2.49
N VAL A 38 -1.87 -33.68 2.39
CA VAL A 38 -1.85 -32.37 3.07
C VAL A 38 -1.73 -32.54 4.59
N LYS A 39 -2.56 -33.44 5.17
CA LYS A 39 -2.49 -33.74 6.61
C LYS A 39 -1.14 -34.30 7.03
N ARG A 40 -0.53 -35.14 6.22
CA ARG A 40 0.81 -35.71 6.50
C ARG A 40 1.90 -34.67 6.40
N THR A 41 1.88 -33.84 5.35
CA THR A 41 2.88 -32.78 5.10
C THR A 41 2.89 -31.78 6.24
N LEU A 42 1.73 -31.31 6.69
CA LEU A 42 1.64 -30.31 7.77
C LEU A 42 1.62 -30.91 9.18
N GLY A 43 1.41 -32.23 9.33
CA GLY A 43 1.21 -32.87 10.61
C GLY A 43 -0.09 -32.44 11.30
N LEU A 44 -1.18 -32.29 10.53
CA LEU A 44 -2.43 -31.74 11.03
C LEU A 44 -3.22 -32.73 11.89
N ASP A 45 -3.62 -32.29 13.07
CA ASP A 45 -4.69 -32.90 13.84
C ASP A 45 -6.03 -32.21 13.48
N THR A 46 -6.89 -32.93 12.76
CA THR A 46 -8.20 -32.44 12.34
C THR A 46 -9.34 -32.99 13.21
N THR A 47 -9.05 -33.70 14.29
CA THR A 47 -10.05 -34.27 15.21
C THR A 47 -10.95 -33.24 15.90
N PRO A 48 -10.53 -31.99 16.15
CA PRO A 48 -11.39 -30.97 16.74
C PRO A 48 -12.50 -30.43 15.79
N TYR A 49 -12.39 -30.72 14.50
CA TYR A 49 -13.37 -30.26 13.51
C TYR A 49 -14.43 -31.34 13.27
N THR A 50 -15.68 -30.91 13.15
CA THR A 50 -16.84 -31.81 13.03
C THR A 50 -17.39 -31.93 11.61
N GLU A 51 -16.99 -31.01 10.73
CA GLU A 51 -17.39 -30.96 9.32
C GLU A 51 -16.16 -30.82 8.41
N PHE A 52 -16.26 -31.42 7.23
CA PHE A 52 -15.22 -31.34 6.21
C PHE A 52 -15.84 -31.17 4.83
N TYR A 53 -15.30 -30.22 4.06
CA TYR A 53 -15.65 -29.95 2.67
C TYR A 53 -14.40 -29.99 1.81
N GLY A 54 -14.50 -30.61 0.64
CA GLY A 54 -13.44 -30.63 -0.36
C GLY A 54 -14.01 -30.21 -1.71
N ASN A 55 -13.59 -29.05 -2.21
CA ASN A 55 -13.99 -28.51 -3.49
C ASN A 55 -12.83 -28.62 -4.48
N LEU A 56 -13.10 -29.23 -5.64
CA LEU A 56 -12.15 -29.23 -6.74
C LEU A 56 -12.46 -28.07 -7.68
N ARG A 57 -11.48 -27.19 -7.85
CA ARG A 57 -11.47 -26.23 -8.95
C ARG A 57 -10.74 -26.89 -10.12
N GLU A 58 -11.47 -27.39 -11.08
CA GLU A 58 -10.92 -27.91 -12.31
C GLU A 58 -10.61 -26.75 -13.26
N GLU A 59 -9.61 -25.94 -12.87
CA GLU A 59 -8.99 -25.03 -13.82
C GLU A 59 -8.20 -25.85 -14.84
N ILE A 60 -8.32 -25.47 -16.09
CA ILE A 60 -7.81 -26.28 -17.23
C ILE A 60 -6.33 -26.58 -17.13
N LEU A 61 -5.55 -25.68 -16.51
CA LEU A 61 -4.10 -25.76 -16.48
C LEU A 61 -3.56 -26.40 -15.21
N ALA A 62 -4.26 -26.27 -14.09
CA ALA A 62 -3.82 -26.85 -12.83
C ALA A 62 -5.03 -27.01 -11.89
N PRO A 63 -5.62 -28.22 -11.79
CA PRO A 63 -6.67 -28.46 -10.83
C PRO A 63 -6.15 -28.22 -9.41
N THR A 64 -6.91 -27.43 -8.62
CA THR A 64 -6.62 -27.15 -7.23
C THR A 64 -7.75 -27.61 -6.34
N TRP A 65 -7.40 -28.15 -5.18
CA TRP A 65 -8.31 -28.55 -4.14
C TRP A 65 -8.41 -27.49 -3.06
N GLU A 66 -9.62 -27.10 -2.70
CA GLU A 66 -9.91 -26.32 -1.50
C GLU A 66 -10.46 -27.27 -0.44
N LEU A 67 -9.70 -27.45 0.63
CA LEU A 67 -10.01 -28.34 1.75
C LEU A 67 -10.39 -27.48 2.95
N GLU A 68 -11.58 -27.65 3.46
CA GLU A 68 -12.13 -26.85 4.55
C GLU A 68 -12.62 -27.75 5.68
N TRP A 69 -12.13 -27.51 6.90
CA TRP A 69 -12.57 -28.16 8.13
C TRP A 69 -13.24 -27.15 9.03
N ASN A 70 -14.47 -27.45 9.47
CA ASN A 70 -15.27 -26.55 10.30
C ASN A 70 -15.58 -27.21 11.66
N GLY A 71 -15.57 -26.39 12.71
CA GLY A 71 -15.88 -26.80 14.07
C GLY A 71 -16.30 -25.64 14.96
N SER A 72 -16.73 -25.93 16.17
CA SER A 72 -17.22 -24.90 17.12
C SER A 72 -16.14 -23.90 17.54
N ALA A 73 -14.85 -24.27 17.46
CA ALA A 73 -13.72 -23.41 17.83
C ALA A 73 -13.20 -22.55 16.66
N GLY A 74 -13.69 -22.79 15.44
CA GLY A 74 -13.25 -22.08 14.24
C GLY A 74 -13.18 -22.97 13.01
N ASN A 75 -12.48 -22.50 11.98
CA ASN A 75 -12.27 -23.24 10.74
C ASN A 75 -10.80 -23.25 10.30
N LEU A 76 -10.46 -24.24 9.48
CA LEU A 76 -9.19 -24.39 8.79
C LEU A 76 -9.46 -24.56 7.30
N SER A 77 -8.85 -23.72 6.46
CA SER A 77 -8.93 -23.80 5.00
C SER A 77 -7.54 -23.97 4.41
N ILE A 78 -7.39 -24.89 3.45
CA ILE A 78 -6.12 -25.17 2.77
C ILE A 78 -6.39 -25.34 1.28
N SER A 79 -5.63 -24.59 0.46
CA SER A 79 -5.59 -24.83 -0.98
C SER A 79 -4.34 -25.63 -1.35
N ALA A 80 -4.51 -26.65 -2.17
CA ALA A 80 -3.44 -27.52 -2.61
C ALA A 80 -3.63 -27.98 -4.06
N THR A 81 -2.51 -28.20 -4.77
CA THR A 81 -2.54 -28.84 -6.08
C THR A 81 -2.92 -30.32 -6.00
N GLU A 82 -3.21 -30.93 -7.11
CA GLU A 82 -3.57 -32.36 -7.22
C GLU A 82 -2.50 -33.29 -6.64
N ASP A 83 -1.22 -32.92 -6.77
CA ASP A 83 -0.08 -33.65 -6.21
C ASP A 83 0.22 -33.28 -4.73
N GLY A 84 -0.64 -32.46 -4.11
CA GLY A 84 -0.59 -32.12 -2.69
C GLY A 84 0.38 -31.01 -2.30
N LYS A 85 0.88 -30.22 -3.26
CA LYS A 85 1.66 -29.00 -2.98
C LYS A 85 0.72 -27.96 -2.36
N ILE A 86 1.08 -27.41 -1.23
CA ILE A 86 0.26 -26.46 -0.47
C ILE A 86 0.47 -25.06 -1.00
N LEU A 87 -0.61 -24.41 -1.42
CA LEU A 87 -0.62 -23.05 -1.98
C LEU A 87 -1.10 -22.02 -0.96
N SER A 88 -2.07 -22.39 -0.14
CA SER A 88 -2.55 -21.53 0.94
C SER A 88 -2.93 -22.34 2.17
N TYR A 89 -2.91 -21.66 3.32
CA TYR A 89 -3.31 -22.18 4.62
C TYR A 89 -3.90 -21.05 5.44
N HIS A 90 -5.11 -21.23 5.96
CA HIS A 90 -5.79 -20.22 6.78
C HIS A 90 -6.45 -20.88 7.98
N VAL A 91 -6.22 -20.33 9.17
CA VAL A 91 -6.92 -20.67 10.40
C VAL A 91 -7.75 -19.49 10.86
N TYR A 92 -9.03 -19.70 11.03
CA TYR A 92 -9.92 -18.78 11.70
C TYR A 92 -10.36 -19.40 13.03
N GLU A 93 -10.15 -18.69 14.13
CA GLU A 93 -10.61 -19.09 15.46
C GLU A 93 -11.71 -18.13 15.92
N ASN A 94 -12.81 -18.69 16.44
CA ASN A 94 -13.88 -17.90 17.03
C ASN A 94 -13.41 -17.30 18.36
N HIS A 95 -12.76 -16.16 18.29
CA HIS A 95 -12.49 -15.35 19.48
C HIS A 95 -13.71 -14.47 19.71
N GLY A 96 -14.21 -14.45 20.95
CA GLY A 96 -15.23 -13.48 21.34
C GLY A 96 -14.78 -12.07 20.96
N GLU A 97 -15.74 -11.24 20.54
CA GLU A 97 -15.53 -9.89 20.07
C GLU A 97 -14.43 -9.17 20.85
N PRO A 98 -13.41 -8.57 20.20
CA PRO A 98 -12.49 -7.68 20.89
C PRO A 98 -13.31 -6.55 21.51
N ARG A 99 -13.00 -6.14 22.73
CA ARG A 99 -13.60 -4.95 23.32
C ARG A 99 -13.24 -3.75 22.44
N SER A 100 -14.16 -3.38 21.56
CA SER A 100 -14.04 -2.18 20.76
C SER A 100 -14.12 -0.96 21.69
N GLY A 101 -13.15 -0.06 21.62
CA GLY A 101 -13.26 1.30 22.12
C GLY A 101 -12.53 1.66 23.41
N ALA A 102 -11.63 0.83 23.96
CA ALA A 102 -10.76 1.28 25.06
C ALA A 102 -9.33 1.46 24.54
N PHE A 103 -8.77 2.65 24.73
CA PHE A 103 -7.35 2.90 24.56
C PHE A 103 -6.56 1.97 25.51
N ALA A 104 -5.86 1.00 24.96
CA ALA A 104 -5.15 -0.02 25.74
C ALA A 104 -3.89 -0.49 24.99
N PRO A 105 -2.89 0.38 24.79
CA PRO A 105 -1.67 -0.01 24.09
C PRO A 105 -0.93 -1.12 24.85
N SER A 106 -0.48 -2.14 24.13
CA SER A 106 0.29 -3.25 24.70
C SER A 106 1.40 -3.69 23.75
N PHE A 107 2.48 -4.21 24.32
CA PHE A 107 3.50 -4.88 23.51
C PHE A 107 2.96 -6.19 22.97
N PRO A 108 3.46 -6.65 21.79
CA PRO A 108 3.15 -7.98 21.30
C PRO A 108 3.48 -9.06 22.33
N ALA A 109 2.60 -10.06 22.47
CA ALA A 109 2.71 -11.10 23.50
C ALA A 109 3.89 -12.07 23.33
N GLY A 110 4.62 -12.03 22.21
CA GLY A 110 5.76 -12.88 21.90
C GLY A 110 6.83 -12.15 21.11
N SER A 111 7.97 -12.81 20.84
CA SER A 111 9.04 -12.21 20.05
C SER A 111 8.91 -12.51 18.57
N ARG A 112 9.29 -11.54 17.73
CA ARG A 112 9.35 -11.69 16.27
C ARG A 112 10.30 -12.82 15.85
N ASP A 113 11.45 -12.99 16.54
CA ASP A 113 12.41 -14.05 16.25
C ASP A 113 11.83 -15.46 16.47
N ALA A 114 11.06 -15.66 17.56
CA ALA A 114 10.39 -16.94 17.80
C ALA A 114 9.31 -17.21 16.74
N ALA A 115 8.55 -16.19 16.35
CA ALA A 115 7.56 -16.30 15.28
C ALA A 115 8.22 -16.57 13.92
N ARG A 116 9.39 -15.94 13.64
CA ARG A 116 10.19 -16.21 12.45
C ARG A 116 10.66 -17.65 12.41
N GLY A 117 11.12 -18.21 13.54
CA GLY A 117 11.47 -19.63 13.65
C GLY A 117 10.30 -20.53 13.28
N ALA A 118 9.10 -20.27 13.83
CA ALA A 118 7.89 -21.03 13.49
C ALA A 118 7.47 -20.89 12.01
N ALA A 119 7.66 -19.72 11.42
CA ALA A 119 7.43 -19.51 9.99
C ALA A 119 8.38 -20.37 9.14
N MET A 120 9.68 -20.40 9.49
CA MET A 120 10.68 -21.22 8.79
C MET A 120 10.37 -22.72 8.92
N ASP A 121 10.04 -23.20 10.11
CA ASP A 121 9.65 -24.60 10.35
C ASP A 121 8.40 -25.02 9.55
N PHE A 122 7.49 -24.08 9.30
CA PHE A 122 6.33 -24.30 8.44
C PHE A 122 6.73 -24.32 6.96
N MET A 123 7.55 -23.36 6.53
CA MET A 123 8.02 -23.28 5.14
C MET A 123 8.79 -24.52 4.74
N ASP A 124 9.65 -25.07 5.60
CA ASP A 124 10.40 -26.31 5.36
C ASP A 124 9.49 -27.52 5.05
N LYS A 125 8.24 -27.49 5.52
CA LYS A 125 7.27 -28.56 5.24
C LYS A 125 6.59 -28.40 3.89
N VAL A 126 6.39 -27.15 3.42
CA VAL A 126 5.60 -26.85 2.21
C VAL A 126 6.46 -26.66 0.97
N LEU A 127 7.77 -26.50 1.11
CA LEU A 127 8.71 -26.42 0.00
C LEU A 127 8.95 -27.79 -0.64
N THR A 128 9.13 -27.80 -1.95
CA THR A 128 9.55 -28.98 -2.71
C THR A 128 11.09 -29.11 -2.75
N ALA A 129 11.60 -30.24 -3.20
CA ALA A 129 13.03 -30.55 -3.15
C ALA A 129 13.94 -29.59 -3.95
N ASN A 130 13.39 -28.92 -4.96
CA ASN A 130 14.11 -27.94 -5.78
C ASN A 130 13.79 -26.50 -5.42
N GLU A 131 13.01 -26.27 -4.37
CA GLU A 131 12.67 -24.96 -3.85
C GLU A 131 13.50 -24.61 -2.63
N SER A 132 13.81 -23.34 -2.48
CA SER A 132 14.36 -22.70 -1.29
C SER A 132 13.70 -21.35 -1.10
N LEU A 133 14.00 -20.63 -0.03
CA LEU A 133 13.35 -19.35 0.21
C LEU A 133 14.35 -18.25 0.61
N VAL A 134 13.97 -17.03 0.29
CA VAL A 134 14.51 -15.81 0.86
C VAL A 134 13.42 -15.17 1.71
N ILE A 135 13.73 -14.79 2.94
CA ILE A 135 12.82 -14.08 3.81
C ILE A 135 13.22 -12.60 3.84
N GLU A 136 12.27 -11.74 3.52
CA GLU A 136 12.40 -10.31 3.70
C GLU A 136 11.86 -9.94 5.08
N ASP A 137 12.75 -9.55 5.98
CA ASP A 137 12.38 -9.11 7.32
C ASP A 137 12.30 -7.58 7.38
N ARG A 138 11.46 -7.03 6.52
CA ARG A 138 11.14 -5.59 6.49
C ARG A 138 9.82 -5.38 7.23
N GLY A 139 9.83 -5.30 8.54
CA GLY A 139 8.60 -5.11 9.28
C GLY A 139 8.83 -4.39 10.60
N THR A 140 8.29 -3.18 10.72
CA THR A 140 8.06 -2.55 12.01
C THR A 140 6.78 -3.12 12.58
N ASP A 141 6.92 -3.76 13.72
CA ASP A 141 5.78 -4.26 14.44
C ASP A 141 5.19 -3.10 15.25
N GLY A 142 3.91 -2.78 15.00
CA GLY A 142 3.17 -1.83 15.82
C GLY A 142 2.84 -2.40 17.20
N LEU A 143 2.48 -1.52 18.12
CA LEU A 143 1.80 -1.92 19.36
C LEU A 143 0.49 -2.65 19.01
N ASN A 144 -0.02 -3.45 19.94
CA ASN A 144 -1.23 -4.25 19.77
C ASN A 144 -1.18 -5.27 18.62
N THR A 145 0.01 -5.53 18.05
CA THR A 145 0.21 -6.55 17.04
C THR A 145 -0.13 -7.92 17.61
N THR A 146 -1.12 -8.59 17.02
CA THR A 146 -1.55 -9.94 17.40
C THR A 146 -0.88 -11.02 16.59
N SER A 147 -0.34 -10.67 15.41
CA SER A 147 0.36 -11.58 14.50
C SER A 147 1.50 -10.86 13.77
N TYR A 148 2.66 -11.49 13.75
CA TYR A 148 3.78 -11.08 12.91
C TYR A 148 3.58 -11.56 11.48
N ARG A 149 3.95 -10.73 10.52
CA ARG A 149 3.91 -11.07 9.08
C ARG A 149 5.33 -11.16 8.56
N PHE A 150 5.57 -12.22 7.78
CA PHE A 150 6.80 -12.42 7.03
C PHE A 150 6.42 -12.61 5.56
N ARG A 151 7.23 -12.05 4.69
CA ARG A 151 7.11 -12.19 3.25
C ARG A 151 8.48 -12.49 2.66
N GLY A 152 8.50 -12.89 1.44
CA GLY A 152 9.74 -13.13 0.71
C GLY A 152 9.47 -13.86 -0.58
N GLU A 153 10.50 -14.49 -1.09
CA GLU A 153 10.49 -15.17 -2.37
C GLU A 153 10.80 -16.66 -2.22
N VAL A 154 10.12 -17.47 -3.04
CA VAL A 154 10.43 -18.87 -3.24
C VAL A 154 11.36 -19.00 -4.45
N LEU A 155 12.58 -19.41 -4.22
CA LEU A 155 13.57 -19.65 -5.27
C LEU A 155 13.41 -21.06 -5.85
N ILE A 156 13.59 -21.19 -7.15
CA ILE A 156 13.64 -22.47 -7.85
C ILE A 156 15.09 -22.77 -8.21
N ASN A 157 15.62 -23.92 -7.80
CA ASN A 157 17.05 -24.29 -7.99
C ASN A 157 18.02 -23.20 -7.50
N GLY A 158 17.62 -22.42 -6.47
CA GLY A 158 18.40 -21.32 -5.93
C GLY A 158 18.36 -20.02 -6.70
N LEU A 159 17.48 -19.90 -7.70
CA LEU A 159 17.30 -18.69 -8.51
C LEU A 159 15.89 -18.13 -8.33
N SER A 160 15.75 -16.81 -8.42
CA SER A 160 14.47 -16.12 -8.49
C SER A 160 13.65 -16.59 -9.70
N ALA A 161 12.33 -16.64 -9.53
CA ALA A 161 11.34 -16.83 -10.58
C ALA A 161 10.13 -15.89 -10.37
N GLY A 162 10.29 -14.87 -9.53
CA GLY A 162 9.24 -13.93 -9.16
C GLY A 162 8.12 -14.54 -8.30
N LEU A 163 8.36 -15.69 -7.66
CA LEU A 163 7.34 -16.36 -6.84
C LEU A 163 7.41 -15.87 -5.40
N THR A 164 6.42 -15.13 -4.96
CA THR A 164 6.35 -14.58 -3.61
C THR A 164 5.59 -15.46 -2.63
N TYR A 165 5.80 -15.24 -1.34
CA TYR A 165 4.99 -15.82 -0.28
C TYR A 165 4.72 -14.82 0.84
N ASN A 166 3.64 -15.06 1.56
CA ASN A 166 3.30 -14.35 2.78
C ASN A 166 2.89 -15.35 3.86
N ILE A 167 3.38 -15.16 5.08
CA ILE A 167 3.04 -15.98 6.23
C ILE A 167 2.76 -15.12 7.45
N SER A 168 1.67 -15.40 8.16
CA SER A 168 1.27 -14.72 9.39
C SER A 168 1.34 -15.67 10.57
N VAL A 169 2.02 -15.25 11.62
CA VAL A 169 2.29 -16.04 12.83
C VAL A 169 1.79 -15.30 14.05
N ARG A 170 0.91 -15.93 14.82
CA ARG A 170 0.33 -15.32 16.01
C ARG A 170 1.38 -15.11 17.13
N CYS A 171 1.40 -13.90 17.68
CA CYS A 171 2.41 -13.48 18.65
C CYS A 171 2.44 -14.34 19.93
N LYS A 172 1.25 -14.71 20.46
CA LYS A 172 1.15 -15.31 21.80
C LYS A 172 1.65 -16.77 21.91
N ASP A 173 1.64 -17.51 20.80
CA ASP A 173 1.92 -18.96 20.80
C ASP A 173 2.63 -19.46 19.54
N ASN A 174 3.05 -18.54 18.67
CA ASN A 174 3.74 -18.83 17.41
C ASN A 174 2.94 -19.75 16.45
N LYS A 175 1.60 -19.76 16.56
CA LYS A 175 0.74 -20.53 15.67
C LYS A 175 0.67 -19.84 14.30
N ILE A 176 0.83 -20.62 13.22
CA ILE A 176 0.60 -20.15 11.86
C ILE A 176 -0.89 -19.86 11.71
N MET A 177 -1.23 -18.63 11.34
CA MET A 177 -2.60 -18.16 11.13
C MET A 177 -2.97 -18.13 9.67
N SER A 178 -2.03 -17.71 8.82
CA SER A 178 -2.23 -17.73 7.39
C SER A 178 -0.90 -17.93 6.66
N PHE A 179 -0.99 -18.56 5.51
CA PHE A 179 0.09 -18.70 4.55
C PHE A 179 -0.52 -18.64 3.14
N TYR A 180 0.19 -17.99 2.25
CA TYR A 180 -0.09 -17.96 0.83
C TYR A 180 1.22 -17.92 0.06
N ARG A 181 1.29 -18.62 -1.05
CA ARG A 181 2.41 -18.57 -1.98
C ARG A 181 1.94 -18.51 -3.42
N ASP A 182 2.72 -17.85 -4.25
CA ASP A 182 2.59 -17.97 -5.69
C ASP A 182 3.06 -19.34 -6.15
N ASP A 183 2.51 -19.81 -7.25
CA ASP A 183 2.92 -21.02 -7.95
C ASP A 183 2.87 -20.80 -9.45
N LEU A 184 3.60 -21.63 -10.19
CA LEU A 184 3.58 -21.58 -11.66
C LEU A 184 2.25 -22.10 -12.26
N ASN A 185 1.37 -22.68 -11.43
CA ASN A 185 -0.03 -23.07 -11.69
C ASN A 185 -0.26 -23.85 -12.99
N GLY A 186 0.71 -24.65 -13.43
CA GLY A 186 0.61 -25.37 -14.69
C GLY A 186 0.60 -24.50 -15.95
N ALA A 187 0.60 -23.15 -15.79
CA ALA A 187 0.65 -22.21 -16.92
C ALA A 187 2.03 -22.17 -17.62
N VAL A 188 2.97 -23.00 -17.19
CA VAL A 188 4.33 -23.04 -17.72
C VAL A 188 4.50 -24.17 -18.72
N ILE A 189 4.83 -23.78 -19.96
CA ILE A 189 5.13 -24.71 -21.04
C ILE A 189 6.59 -25.19 -20.92
N GLY A 190 6.81 -26.50 -21.05
CA GLY A 190 8.16 -27.08 -21.20
C GLY A 190 8.94 -27.30 -19.92
N GLY A 191 8.33 -27.05 -18.75
CA GLY A 191 8.93 -27.30 -17.45
C GLY A 191 10.05 -26.31 -17.09
N ILE A 192 10.73 -26.57 -15.97
CA ILE A 192 11.79 -25.71 -15.43
C ILE A 192 13.10 -26.00 -16.15
N PRO A 193 13.74 -25.00 -16.81
CA PRO A 193 15.02 -25.21 -17.50
C PRO A 193 16.17 -25.36 -16.50
N SER A 194 17.33 -25.84 -16.99
CA SER A 194 18.56 -25.92 -16.20
C SER A 194 18.98 -24.54 -15.68
N ALA A 195 19.40 -24.47 -14.43
CA ALA A 195 19.95 -23.26 -13.79
C ALA A 195 21.38 -22.88 -14.27
N THR A 196 21.94 -23.58 -15.26
CA THR A 196 23.32 -23.37 -15.72
C THR A 196 23.36 -22.47 -16.95
N PRO A 197 23.85 -21.22 -16.86
CA PRO A 197 23.97 -20.31 -18.01
C PRO A 197 25.10 -20.76 -18.95
N LYS A 198 24.98 -20.36 -20.21
CA LYS A 198 26.03 -20.55 -21.22
C LYS A 198 26.83 -19.28 -21.53
N ILE A 199 26.33 -18.13 -21.11
CA ILE A 199 27.02 -16.84 -21.21
C ILE A 199 27.35 -16.28 -19.84
N LEU A 200 28.31 -15.36 -19.77
CA LEU A 200 28.73 -14.73 -18.53
C LEU A 200 27.88 -13.48 -18.22
N PRO A 201 27.71 -13.11 -16.91
CA PRO A 201 26.96 -11.92 -16.49
C PRO A 201 27.44 -10.62 -17.16
N ASP A 202 28.74 -10.43 -17.31
CA ASP A 202 29.32 -9.22 -17.92
C ASP A 202 28.89 -9.02 -19.37
N GLN A 203 28.71 -10.11 -20.13
CA GLN A 203 28.24 -10.06 -21.52
C GLN A 203 26.76 -9.65 -21.57
N ALA A 204 25.95 -10.19 -20.69
CA ALA A 204 24.53 -9.86 -20.57
C ALA A 204 24.35 -8.42 -20.06
N GLY A 205 25.13 -8.04 -19.05
CA GLY A 205 25.03 -6.73 -18.41
C GLY A 205 25.32 -5.56 -19.36
N LYS A 206 26.23 -5.76 -20.32
CA LYS A 206 26.47 -4.74 -21.33
C LYS A 206 25.24 -4.48 -22.19
N ALA A 207 24.61 -5.54 -22.71
CA ALA A 207 23.42 -5.42 -23.55
C ALA A 207 22.23 -4.81 -22.80
N LEU A 208 22.02 -5.21 -21.53
CA LEU A 208 20.93 -4.68 -20.69
C LEU A 208 21.12 -3.19 -20.35
N ARG A 209 22.37 -2.78 -20.05
CA ARG A 209 22.65 -1.38 -19.73
C ARG A 209 22.44 -0.44 -20.91
N GLU A 210 22.59 -0.93 -22.15
CA GLU A 210 22.34 -0.18 -23.38
C GLU A 210 20.83 0.14 -23.58
N THR A 211 19.92 -0.51 -22.86
CA THR A 211 18.47 -0.23 -22.91
C THR A 211 18.04 0.90 -21.97
N LEU A 212 18.89 1.30 -21.04
CA LEU A 212 18.55 2.33 -20.05
C LEU A 212 18.78 3.73 -20.63
N ALA A 213 17.81 4.60 -20.39
CA ALA A 213 17.87 6.01 -20.76
C ALA A 213 17.42 6.90 -19.58
N LEU A 214 17.91 8.14 -19.58
CA LEU A 214 17.56 9.17 -18.60
C LEU A 214 17.11 10.43 -19.31
N ARG A 215 16.11 11.11 -18.76
CA ARG A 215 15.69 12.45 -19.16
C ARG A 215 15.89 13.42 -18.01
N LEU A 216 16.25 14.67 -18.34
CA LEU A 216 16.50 15.73 -17.37
C LEU A 216 15.25 16.60 -17.22
N GLU A 217 14.70 16.65 -16.01
CA GLU A 217 13.47 17.35 -15.70
C GLU A 217 13.54 18.05 -14.34
N TYR A 218 12.66 19.01 -14.13
CA TYR A 218 12.40 19.57 -12.82
C TYR A 218 11.47 18.66 -12.02
N VAL A 219 11.79 18.46 -10.75
CA VAL A 219 10.95 17.79 -9.74
C VAL A 219 10.88 18.65 -8.48
N LEU A 220 9.80 18.54 -7.72
CA LEU A 220 9.71 19.21 -6.41
C LEU A 220 10.76 18.64 -5.45
N GLU A 221 11.40 19.53 -4.69
CA GLU A 221 12.30 19.13 -3.61
C GLU A 221 11.47 18.55 -2.46
N GLN A 222 11.89 17.42 -1.90
CA GLN A 222 11.10 16.68 -0.90
C GLN A 222 10.92 17.47 0.41
N GLU A 223 11.88 18.30 0.76
CA GLU A 223 11.86 19.10 1.99
C GLU A 223 11.17 20.46 1.81
N ASP A 224 11.10 20.95 0.57
CA ASP A 224 10.48 22.22 0.21
C ASP A 224 9.60 22.06 -1.03
N GLY A 225 8.31 21.75 -0.81
CA GLY A 225 7.33 21.55 -1.87
C GLY A 225 7.07 22.76 -2.77
N THR A 226 7.70 23.92 -2.51
CA THR A 226 7.58 25.14 -3.33
C THR A 226 8.79 25.36 -4.24
N LYS A 227 9.82 24.50 -4.14
CA LYS A 227 11.05 24.60 -4.93
C LYS A 227 11.21 23.39 -5.85
N ALA A 228 11.44 23.64 -7.14
CA ALA A 228 11.75 22.62 -8.13
C ALA A 228 13.26 22.59 -8.45
N VAL A 229 13.83 21.38 -8.43
CA VAL A 229 15.24 21.10 -8.72
C VAL A 229 15.39 20.20 -9.92
N LEU A 230 16.48 20.30 -10.66
CA LEU A 230 16.76 19.44 -11.81
C LEU A 230 17.24 18.06 -11.35
N ARG A 231 16.63 17.03 -11.95
CA ARG A 231 16.97 15.63 -11.71
C ARG A 231 16.97 14.86 -13.02
N TYR A 232 17.92 13.96 -13.18
CA TYR A 232 17.90 12.95 -14.23
C TYR A 232 17.00 11.81 -13.76
N LEU A 233 15.92 11.60 -14.49
CA LEU A 233 14.91 10.55 -14.20
C LEU A 233 15.06 9.41 -15.18
N PRO A 234 14.83 8.15 -14.76
CA PRO A 234 14.79 7.04 -15.69
C PRO A 234 13.62 7.25 -16.67
N GLU A 235 13.89 7.02 -17.94
CA GLU A 235 12.82 6.76 -18.89
C GLU A 235 12.30 5.36 -18.60
N TYR A 236 11.01 5.25 -18.30
CA TYR A 236 10.34 3.96 -18.19
C TYR A 236 10.29 3.38 -19.60
N GLY A 237 11.21 2.45 -19.85
CA GLY A 237 11.28 1.72 -21.11
C GLY A 237 10.60 0.36 -20.97
N ASP A 238 10.70 -0.41 -22.04
CA ASP A 238 10.28 -1.79 -22.07
C ASP A 238 11.10 -2.66 -21.12
N ASP A 239 10.52 -3.77 -20.66
CA ASP A 239 11.22 -4.77 -19.88
C ASP A 239 12.06 -5.67 -20.78
N TYR A 240 13.30 -5.90 -20.38
CA TYR A 240 14.27 -6.68 -21.14
C TYR A 240 14.89 -7.79 -20.31
N TYR A 241 15.25 -8.87 -20.98
CA TYR A 241 16.17 -9.86 -20.45
C TYR A 241 17.18 -10.30 -21.51
N VAL A 242 18.32 -10.82 -21.08
CA VAL A 242 19.25 -11.52 -21.96
C VAL A 242 19.13 -13.02 -21.75
N ASP A 243 18.76 -13.76 -22.77
CA ASP A 243 18.66 -15.22 -22.72
C ASP A 243 20.02 -15.84 -22.39
N ALA A 244 20.10 -16.54 -21.28
CA ALA A 244 21.36 -17.06 -20.72
C ALA A 244 21.96 -18.24 -21.54
N ALA A 245 21.20 -18.78 -22.48
CA ALA A 245 21.68 -19.85 -23.38
C ALA A 245 22.23 -19.30 -24.68
N THR A 246 21.66 -18.20 -25.20
CA THR A 246 21.97 -17.68 -26.56
C THR A 246 22.68 -16.34 -26.54
N GLY A 247 22.58 -15.56 -25.44
CA GLY A 247 23.09 -14.20 -25.34
C GLY A 247 22.23 -13.18 -26.08
N LYS A 248 21.04 -13.55 -26.53
CA LYS A 248 20.13 -12.64 -27.23
C LYS A 248 19.41 -11.73 -26.24
N LEU A 249 19.44 -10.44 -26.48
CA LEU A 249 18.57 -9.46 -25.80
C LEU A 249 17.15 -9.61 -26.32
N VAL A 250 16.18 -9.68 -25.43
CA VAL A 250 14.75 -9.87 -25.72
C VAL A 250 13.95 -8.80 -25.02
N ASN A 251 13.04 -8.16 -25.72
CA ASN A 251 12.06 -7.22 -25.21
C ASN A 251 10.81 -8.00 -24.76
N LEU A 252 10.54 -8.03 -23.47
CA LEU A 252 9.37 -8.71 -22.89
C LEU A 252 8.08 -7.95 -23.17
N THR A 253 8.11 -6.64 -23.14
CA THR A 253 6.93 -5.79 -23.39
C THR A 253 6.39 -5.98 -24.80
N GLU A 254 7.27 -6.03 -25.81
CA GLU A 254 6.86 -6.33 -27.19
C GLU A 254 6.26 -7.74 -27.31
N LEU A 255 6.87 -8.72 -26.64
CA LEU A 255 6.36 -10.10 -26.67
C LEU A 255 4.98 -10.21 -26.02
N GLU A 256 4.74 -9.53 -24.91
CA GLU A 256 3.43 -9.50 -24.26
C GLU A 256 2.37 -8.86 -25.16
N GLN A 257 2.69 -7.71 -25.75
CA GLN A 257 1.79 -7.04 -26.70
C GLN A 257 1.46 -7.92 -27.91
N ASP A 258 2.42 -8.69 -28.41
CA ASP A 258 2.20 -9.54 -29.58
C ASP A 258 1.29 -10.74 -29.29
N VAL A 259 1.32 -11.30 -28.08
CA VAL A 259 0.48 -12.46 -27.72
C VAL A 259 -0.87 -12.07 -27.11
N THR A 260 -0.99 -10.87 -26.52
CA THR A 260 -2.24 -10.37 -25.89
C THR A 260 -3.14 -9.57 -26.84
N LYS A 261 -2.72 -9.33 -28.07
CA LYS A 261 -3.55 -8.64 -29.09
C LYS A 261 -4.86 -9.40 -29.33
N GLY A 262 -5.93 -8.96 -28.66
CA GLY A 262 -7.28 -9.51 -28.86
C GLY A 262 -8.07 -9.85 -27.59
N GLU A 263 -7.55 -9.65 -26.39
CA GLU A 263 -8.31 -9.86 -25.16
C GLU A 263 -8.94 -8.56 -24.61
N PRO A 264 -10.27 -8.51 -24.37
CA PRO A 264 -10.91 -7.34 -23.76
C PRO A 264 -10.64 -7.30 -22.26
N GLY A 265 -9.99 -6.23 -21.80
CA GLY A 265 -9.79 -5.98 -20.37
C GLY A 265 -11.10 -5.73 -19.63
N ALA A 266 -11.38 -6.51 -18.58
CA ALA A 266 -12.52 -6.34 -17.70
C ALA A 266 -12.23 -5.30 -16.62
N SER A 267 -12.89 -4.13 -16.68
CA SER A 267 -12.94 -3.18 -15.57
C SER A 267 -14.28 -3.27 -14.85
N ALA A 268 -14.27 -3.70 -13.59
CA ALA A 268 -15.44 -3.71 -12.74
C ALA A 268 -15.54 -2.37 -11.98
N GLY A 269 -16.58 -1.60 -12.28
CA GLY A 269 -16.98 -0.44 -11.48
C GLY A 269 -18.12 -0.81 -10.54
N SER A 270 -17.98 -0.53 -9.25
CA SER A 270 -19.04 -0.72 -8.27
C SER A 270 -19.72 0.62 -7.98
N ASP A 271 -21.02 0.70 -8.27
CA ASP A 271 -21.88 1.81 -7.83
C ASP A 271 -22.58 1.41 -6.52
N ASN A 272 -22.33 2.17 -5.46
CA ASN A 272 -23.14 2.10 -4.25
C ASN A 272 -24.09 3.31 -4.21
N ALA A 273 -25.39 3.03 -4.33
CA ALA A 273 -26.46 3.98 -4.05
C ALA A 273 -26.98 3.76 -2.63
N THR A 274 -26.90 4.78 -1.78
CA THR A 274 -27.55 4.78 -0.45
C THR A 274 -28.86 5.57 -0.54
N THR A 275 -29.91 4.99 0.01
CA THR A 275 -31.22 5.65 0.19
C THR A 275 -31.26 6.32 1.56
N GLU A 276 -31.65 7.60 1.60
CA GLU A 276 -31.84 8.37 2.83
C GLU A 276 -33.26 8.28 3.34
N ASP A 277 -33.42 8.00 4.66
CA ASP A 277 -34.64 8.20 5.41
C ASP A 277 -34.63 9.56 6.12
N ALA A 278 -35.68 10.32 5.99
CA ALA A 278 -35.84 11.66 6.54
C ALA A 278 -35.98 11.64 8.08
N ALA A 279 -35.15 12.41 8.77
CA ALA A 279 -35.22 12.66 10.20
C ALA A 279 -35.99 13.97 10.53
N PRO A 280 -36.56 14.13 11.76
CA PRO A 280 -37.42 15.24 12.11
C PRO A 280 -36.64 16.55 12.36
N GLU A 281 -37.29 17.69 12.11
CA GLU A 281 -36.78 19.04 12.23
C GLU A 281 -36.20 19.35 13.63
N ALA A 282 -34.89 19.46 13.70
CA ALA A 282 -34.16 20.12 14.78
C ALA A 282 -33.46 21.36 14.20
N GLY A 283 -33.45 22.48 14.93
CA GLY A 283 -32.72 23.67 14.50
C GLY A 283 -31.23 23.37 14.37
N LEU A 284 -30.58 23.94 13.34
CA LEU A 284 -29.18 23.76 13.06
C LEU A 284 -28.28 24.23 14.22
N THR A 285 -27.28 23.45 14.53
CA THR A 285 -26.17 23.82 15.45
C THR A 285 -25.28 24.88 14.80
N ASP A 286 -24.41 25.54 15.57
CA ASP A 286 -23.47 26.54 15.04
C ASP A 286 -22.52 25.92 13.98
N ALA A 287 -22.11 24.65 14.14
CA ALA A 287 -21.30 23.93 13.16
C ALA A 287 -22.08 23.64 11.86
N GLU A 288 -23.34 23.24 11.97
CA GLU A 288 -24.21 23.00 10.81
C GLU A 288 -24.54 24.29 10.07
N GLN A 289 -24.72 25.40 10.80
CA GLN A 289 -24.89 26.73 10.19
C GLN A 289 -23.63 27.19 9.46
N SER A 290 -22.43 26.94 10.04
CA SER A 290 -21.16 27.26 9.41
C SER A 290 -20.95 26.42 8.14
N GLY A 291 -21.23 25.11 8.20
CA GLY A 291 -21.18 24.22 7.03
C GLY A 291 -22.14 24.61 5.92
N ALA A 292 -23.38 25.02 6.27
CA ALA A 292 -24.36 25.52 5.30
C ALA A 292 -23.92 26.85 4.68
N ALA A 293 -23.28 27.75 5.46
CA ALA A 293 -22.79 29.03 4.98
C ALA A 293 -21.72 28.93 3.90
N VAL A 294 -20.95 27.84 3.87
CA VAL A 294 -19.93 27.58 2.82
C VAL A 294 -20.54 27.49 1.42
N LEU A 295 -21.81 27.02 1.32
CA LEU A 295 -22.56 26.95 0.06
C LEU A 295 -23.24 28.30 -0.33
N GLU A 296 -23.14 29.33 0.51
CA GLU A 296 -23.72 30.64 0.19
C GLU A 296 -23.08 31.21 -1.09
N GLY A 297 -23.94 31.65 -2.02
CA GLY A 297 -23.49 32.14 -3.32
C GLY A 297 -23.16 31.07 -4.36
N ALA A 298 -23.37 29.79 -4.05
CA ALA A 298 -23.25 28.74 -5.05
C ALA A 298 -24.34 28.90 -6.14
N LEU A 299 -23.92 28.70 -7.39
CA LEU A 299 -24.81 28.72 -8.56
C LEU A 299 -25.77 27.52 -8.52
N THR A 300 -26.96 27.72 -9.01
CA THR A 300 -27.96 26.66 -9.14
C THR A 300 -27.57 25.64 -10.21
N ARG A 301 -28.14 24.44 -10.14
CA ARG A 301 -27.97 23.38 -11.14
C ARG A 301 -28.17 23.89 -12.57
N ASP A 302 -29.24 24.69 -12.81
CA ASP A 302 -29.58 25.18 -14.14
C ASP A 302 -28.60 26.26 -14.63
N GLU A 303 -28.08 27.10 -13.75
CA GLU A 303 -27.02 28.07 -14.06
C GLU A 303 -25.72 27.39 -14.40
N LEU A 304 -25.33 26.34 -13.64
CA LEU A 304 -24.13 25.54 -13.92
C LEU A 304 -24.28 24.76 -15.24
N ASP A 305 -25.43 24.13 -15.50
CA ASP A 305 -25.69 23.45 -16.77
C ASP A 305 -25.61 24.43 -17.96
N ALA A 306 -26.18 25.62 -17.81
CA ALA A 306 -26.08 26.64 -18.85
C ALA A 306 -24.64 27.08 -19.11
N LYS A 307 -23.82 27.25 -18.06
CA LYS A 307 -22.41 27.59 -18.20
C LYS A 307 -21.61 26.45 -18.83
N ALA A 308 -21.83 25.19 -18.42
CA ALA A 308 -21.18 24.02 -19.01
C ALA A 308 -21.51 23.89 -20.51
N ARG A 309 -22.78 24.07 -20.89
CA ARG A 309 -23.22 24.01 -22.30
C ARG A 309 -22.72 25.20 -23.12
N ALA A 310 -22.42 26.34 -22.51
CA ALA A 310 -21.80 27.48 -23.19
C ALA A 310 -20.36 27.19 -23.65
N ILE A 311 -19.71 26.21 -23.04
CA ILE A 311 -18.42 25.67 -23.51
C ILE A 311 -18.73 24.65 -24.63
N THR A 312 -18.86 25.16 -25.85
CA THR A 312 -19.31 24.36 -27.00
C THR A 312 -18.43 23.17 -27.34
N GLU A 313 -17.15 23.25 -26.99
CA GLU A 313 -16.14 22.21 -27.18
C GLU A 313 -16.42 20.95 -26.36
N LEU A 314 -17.21 21.06 -25.28
CA LEU A 314 -17.63 19.90 -24.48
C LEU A 314 -18.67 19.00 -25.18
N GLY A 315 -19.25 19.43 -26.28
CA GLY A 315 -20.19 18.62 -27.08
C GLY A 315 -21.48 18.21 -26.34
N LEU A 316 -21.91 18.95 -25.29
CA LEU A 316 -23.03 18.59 -24.42
C LEU A 316 -24.42 18.68 -25.04
N LYS A 317 -24.54 19.14 -26.28
CA LYS A 317 -25.84 19.33 -26.96
C LYS A 317 -26.66 18.04 -27.05
N ALA A 318 -26.00 16.88 -27.22
CA ALA A 318 -26.65 15.60 -27.33
C ALA A 318 -26.75 14.82 -25.98
N TYR A 319 -26.29 15.44 -24.90
CA TYR A 319 -26.29 14.83 -23.56
C TYR A 319 -27.44 15.39 -22.70
N THR A 320 -27.99 14.53 -21.85
CA THR A 320 -28.97 14.91 -20.82
C THR A 320 -28.27 14.99 -19.48
N LEU A 321 -28.48 16.10 -18.73
CA LEU A 321 -27.99 16.23 -17.36
C LEU A 321 -28.84 15.36 -16.46
N SER A 322 -28.19 14.34 -15.81
CA SER A 322 -28.83 13.39 -14.89
C SER A 322 -28.73 13.84 -13.43
N ALA A 323 -27.58 14.38 -13.02
CA ALA A 323 -27.32 14.79 -11.64
C ALA A 323 -26.40 16.01 -11.58
N ALA A 324 -26.53 16.79 -10.49
CA ALA A 324 -25.61 17.84 -10.09
C ALA A 324 -25.35 17.69 -8.59
N ASN A 325 -24.10 17.38 -8.22
CA ASN A 325 -23.68 17.14 -6.85
C ASN A 325 -22.75 18.25 -6.41
N TYR A 326 -23.00 18.85 -5.24
CA TYR A 326 -22.13 19.86 -4.66
C TYR A 326 -21.26 19.24 -3.59
N THR A 327 -19.96 19.51 -3.64
CA THR A 327 -18.99 19.04 -2.67
C THR A 327 -18.36 20.23 -1.96
N VAL A 328 -18.46 20.22 -0.64
CA VAL A 328 -17.81 21.20 0.23
C VAL A 328 -16.44 20.62 0.61
N PRO A 329 -15.34 21.41 0.50
CA PRO A 329 -14.03 20.94 0.90
C PRO A 329 -13.99 20.64 2.39
N ARG A 330 -13.21 19.64 2.79
CA ARG A 330 -12.92 19.32 4.19
C ARG A 330 -11.69 20.12 4.63
N GLU A 331 -11.54 20.29 5.94
CA GLU A 331 -10.47 21.11 6.57
C GLU A 331 -9.03 20.73 6.17
N ASN A 332 -8.83 19.57 5.53
CA ASN A 332 -7.52 19.08 5.07
C ASN A 332 -7.48 18.83 3.54
N ASP A 333 -8.46 19.30 2.80
CA ASP A 333 -8.43 19.19 1.34
C ASP A 333 -7.49 20.28 0.78
N ASP A 334 -6.67 19.91 -0.22
CA ASP A 334 -5.72 20.83 -0.88
C ASP A 334 -6.43 21.98 -1.65
N ASP A 335 -7.74 21.93 -1.81
CA ASP A 335 -8.54 22.90 -2.55
C ASP A 335 -9.72 23.41 -1.69
N ASP A 336 -9.71 24.69 -1.34
CA ASP A 336 -10.73 25.36 -0.55
C ASP A 336 -12.03 25.66 -1.34
N ALA A 337 -12.10 25.30 -2.60
CA ALA A 337 -13.21 25.67 -3.48
C ALA A 337 -14.40 24.69 -3.33
N VAL A 338 -15.60 25.24 -3.17
CA VAL A 338 -16.84 24.46 -3.33
C VAL A 338 -16.98 24.04 -4.78
N THR A 339 -17.03 22.74 -5.04
CA THR A 339 -17.16 22.22 -6.41
C THR A 339 -18.57 21.71 -6.71
N ALA A 340 -18.96 21.76 -7.97
CA ALA A 340 -20.20 21.17 -8.49
C ALA A 340 -19.86 20.15 -9.58
N THR A 341 -20.28 18.91 -9.38
CA THR A 341 -20.10 17.80 -10.32
C THR A 341 -21.39 17.58 -11.09
N LEU A 342 -21.35 17.88 -12.39
CA LEU A 342 -22.47 17.69 -13.32
C LEU A 342 -22.31 16.39 -14.09
N CYS A 343 -23.25 15.47 -13.96
CA CYS A 343 -23.24 14.17 -14.64
C CYS A 343 -24.17 14.19 -15.86
N TYR A 344 -23.62 13.91 -17.03
CA TYR A 344 -24.33 13.87 -18.31
C TYR A 344 -24.32 12.48 -18.90
N GLY A 345 -25.45 12.07 -19.47
CA GLY A 345 -25.60 10.79 -20.18
C GLY A 345 -26.16 10.94 -21.57
N ARG A 346 -25.72 10.12 -22.51
CA ARG A 346 -26.38 9.92 -23.82
C ARG A 346 -26.27 8.44 -24.23
N GLN A 347 -27.24 7.99 -25.05
CA GLN A 347 -27.19 6.70 -25.70
C GLN A 347 -27.25 6.88 -27.22
N VAL A 348 -26.32 6.22 -27.93
CA VAL A 348 -26.26 6.26 -29.39
C VAL A 348 -25.84 4.89 -29.89
N ASN A 349 -26.65 4.25 -30.73
CA ASN A 349 -26.37 2.95 -31.37
C ASN A 349 -25.95 1.84 -30.39
N GLY A 350 -26.62 1.77 -29.22
CA GLY A 350 -26.31 0.75 -28.20
C GLY A 350 -25.15 1.13 -27.26
N VAL A 351 -24.39 2.18 -27.55
CA VAL A 351 -23.30 2.67 -26.71
C VAL A 351 -23.84 3.69 -25.69
N SER A 352 -23.54 3.47 -24.41
CA SER A 352 -23.85 4.41 -23.33
C SER A 352 -22.64 5.29 -23.05
N TRP A 353 -22.80 6.58 -23.23
CA TRP A 353 -21.79 7.59 -22.97
C TRP A 353 -22.09 8.34 -21.68
N ARG A 354 -21.11 8.50 -20.83
CA ARG A 354 -21.17 9.35 -19.63
C ARG A 354 -20.13 10.45 -19.75
N ARG A 355 -20.49 11.68 -19.41
CA ARG A 355 -19.56 12.80 -19.31
C ARG A 355 -19.79 13.51 -17.98
N THR A 356 -18.72 13.67 -17.22
CA THR A 356 -18.73 14.38 -15.95
C THR A 356 -17.99 15.69 -16.10
N VAL A 357 -18.62 16.78 -15.69
CA VAL A 357 -18.06 18.14 -15.75
C VAL A 357 -18.00 18.67 -14.32
N VAL A 358 -16.81 18.96 -13.83
CA VAL A 358 -16.61 19.56 -12.51
C VAL A 358 -16.34 21.05 -12.68
N MET A 359 -17.08 21.85 -11.95
CA MET A 359 -17.01 23.32 -11.99
C MET A 359 -16.84 23.86 -10.57
N ASP A 360 -16.19 25.01 -10.44
CA ASP A 360 -16.29 25.79 -9.22
C ASP A 360 -17.76 26.23 -9.04
N ALA A 361 -18.34 25.86 -7.91
CA ALA A 361 -19.78 26.03 -7.69
C ALA A 361 -20.23 27.50 -7.59
N LYS A 362 -19.33 28.41 -7.23
CA LYS A 362 -19.64 29.84 -7.05
C LYS A 362 -19.40 30.66 -8.32
N THR A 363 -18.34 30.36 -9.05
CA THR A 363 -17.97 31.10 -10.26
C THR A 363 -18.48 30.45 -11.54
N GLY A 364 -18.66 29.13 -11.50
CA GLY A 364 -18.93 28.31 -12.68
C GLY A 364 -17.73 28.18 -13.62
N GLN A 365 -16.50 28.35 -13.09
CA GLN A 365 -15.27 28.03 -13.82
C GLN A 365 -15.13 26.52 -14.01
N LEU A 366 -14.74 26.10 -15.21
CA LEU A 366 -14.44 24.69 -15.48
C LEU A 366 -13.18 24.26 -14.77
N LEU A 367 -13.25 23.19 -13.97
CA LEU A 367 -12.12 22.61 -13.26
C LEU A 367 -11.66 21.29 -13.89
N ARG A 368 -12.60 20.39 -14.22
CA ARG A 368 -12.28 19.07 -14.78
C ARG A 368 -13.39 18.56 -15.70
N VAL A 369 -12.99 17.76 -16.68
CA VAL A 369 -13.89 16.98 -17.53
C VAL A 369 -13.38 15.55 -17.56
N SER A 370 -14.28 14.58 -17.44
CA SER A 370 -13.98 13.18 -17.72
C SER A 370 -15.12 12.54 -18.49
N SER A 371 -14.79 11.59 -19.36
CA SER A 371 -15.79 10.86 -20.14
C SER A 371 -15.48 9.37 -20.11
N SER A 372 -16.54 8.57 -20.11
CA SER A 372 -16.45 7.12 -20.27
C SER A 372 -17.51 6.65 -21.26
N ALA A 373 -17.24 5.58 -21.97
CA ALA A 373 -18.21 4.93 -22.83
C ALA A 373 -18.23 3.45 -22.47
N TRP A 374 -19.44 2.90 -22.31
CA TRP A 374 -19.62 1.46 -22.23
C TRP A 374 -20.03 0.97 -23.61
N MET A 375 -19.17 0.17 -24.24
CA MET A 375 -19.35 -0.35 -25.58
C MET A 375 -19.61 -1.86 -25.49
N PRO A 376 -20.80 -2.35 -25.89
CA PRO A 376 -20.92 -3.76 -26.25
C PRO A 376 -20.19 -3.97 -27.58
N ASP A 377 -19.50 -5.04 -27.77
CA ASP A 377 -18.72 -5.60 -28.88
C ASP A 377 -18.77 -4.99 -30.31
N GLU A 378 -19.31 -3.80 -30.50
CA GLU A 378 -19.43 -3.13 -31.78
C GLU A 378 -18.40 -2.02 -31.95
N ALA A 379 -17.66 -2.06 -33.06
CA ALA A 379 -16.64 -1.07 -33.42
C ALA A 379 -17.22 0.36 -33.53
N VAL A 380 -16.75 1.27 -32.68
CA VAL A 380 -17.08 2.69 -32.77
C VAL A 380 -16.28 3.33 -33.93
N THR A 381 -16.96 4.01 -34.84
CA THR A 381 -16.27 4.70 -35.94
C THR A 381 -15.53 5.95 -35.41
N ARG A 382 -14.21 5.95 -35.53
CA ARG A 382 -13.33 7.08 -35.22
C ARG A 382 -13.08 7.87 -36.50
N SER A 383 -13.43 9.17 -36.48
CA SER A 383 -13.38 10.03 -37.68
C SER A 383 -12.43 11.22 -37.53
N VAL A 384 -11.98 11.50 -36.31
CA VAL A 384 -11.06 12.61 -35.99
C VAL A 384 -9.65 12.03 -35.85
N ASN A 385 -8.71 12.53 -36.64
CA ASN A 385 -7.31 12.13 -36.53
C ASN A 385 -6.55 12.97 -35.47
N ALA A 386 -5.35 12.55 -35.12
CA ALA A 386 -4.52 13.18 -34.08
C ALA A 386 -4.22 14.66 -34.37
N ASP A 387 -3.96 15.04 -35.61
CA ASP A 387 -3.68 16.45 -35.98
C ASP A 387 -4.89 17.37 -35.76
N ALA A 388 -6.08 16.92 -36.16
CA ALA A 388 -7.31 17.64 -35.93
C ALA A 388 -7.62 17.74 -34.44
N ALA A 389 -7.44 16.65 -33.69
CA ALA A 389 -7.59 16.60 -32.26
C ALA A 389 -6.63 17.55 -31.54
N ALA A 390 -5.34 17.56 -31.90
CA ALA A 390 -4.34 18.48 -31.33
C ALA A 390 -4.70 19.95 -31.54
N LYS A 391 -5.27 20.29 -32.72
CA LYS A 391 -5.74 21.64 -33.00
C LYS A 391 -6.94 22.05 -32.13
N THR A 392 -7.88 21.12 -31.93
CA THR A 392 -9.03 21.33 -31.03
C THR A 392 -8.55 21.49 -29.58
N ALA A 393 -7.68 20.63 -29.11
CA ALA A 393 -7.09 20.67 -27.77
C ALA A 393 -6.43 22.02 -27.49
N LYS A 394 -5.53 22.48 -28.36
CA LYS A 394 -4.83 23.77 -28.19
C LYS A 394 -5.79 24.95 -28.18
N ALA A 395 -6.76 24.99 -29.10
CA ALA A 395 -7.75 26.06 -29.14
C ALA A 395 -8.64 26.11 -27.89
N PHE A 396 -8.96 24.95 -27.31
CA PHE A 396 -9.67 24.83 -26.06
C PHE A 396 -8.84 25.35 -24.88
N LEU A 397 -7.57 24.92 -24.78
CA LEU A 397 -6.68 25.31 -23.69
C LEU A 397 -6.35 26.81 -23.71
N ASP A 398 -6.18 27.43 -24.88
CA ASP A 398 -6.01 28.86 -25.03
C ASP A 398 -7.17 29.64 -24.40
N LYS A 399 -8.41 29.14 -24.51
CA LYS A 399 -9.61 29.78 -23.93
C LYS A 399 -9.74 29.50 -22.42
N GLN A 400 -9.42 28.27 -21.96
CA GLN A 400 -9.68 27.87 -20.58
C GLN A 400 -8.57 28.29 -19.59
N CYS A 401 -7.32 28.24 -20.03
CA CYS A 401 -6.15 28.48 -19.17
C CYS A 401 -4.96 29.06 -19.95
N GLY A 402 -5.19 29.97 -20.92
CA GLY A 402 -4.18 30.48 -21.84
C GLY A 402 -2.92 31.01 -21.18
N ALA A 403 -3.01 31.60 -19.99
CA ALA A 403 -1.85 32.14 -19.27
C ALA A 403 -0.92 31.02 -18.77
N GLN A 404 -1.47 29.93 -18.24
CA GLN A 404 -0.70 28.74 -17.83
C GLN A 404 -0.26 27.94 -19.06
N PHE A 405 -1.18 27.73 -20.02
CA PHE A 405 -0.87 26.99 -21.24
C PHE A 405 0.29 27.61 -22.03
N ALA A 406 0.42 28.93 -22.06
CA ALA A 406 1.56 29.62 -22.69
C ALA A 406 2.92 29.30 -22.03
N LYS A 407 2.94 28.82 -20.79
CA LYS A 407 4.16 28.40 -20.07
C LYS A 407 4.54 26.94 -20.36
N THR A 408 3.72 26.20 -21.14
CA THR A 408 3.87 24.74 -21.33
C THR A 408 4.45 24.38 -22.70
N GLY A 409 4.86 23.12 -22.82
CA GLY A 409 5.14 22.45 -24.10
C GLY A 409 4.45 21.09 -24.13
N LEU A 410 4.26 20.51 -25.32
CA LEU A 410 3.80 19.14 -25.45
C LEU A 410 4.81 18.21 -24.80
N TYR A 411 4.36 17.46 -23.82
CA TYR A 411 5.17 16.53 -23.03
C TYR A 411 4.96 15.09 -23.47
N ASP A 412 3.67 14.71 -23.62
CA ASP A 412 3.28 13.39 -24.04
C ASP A 412 1.97 13.42 -24.84
N SER A 413 1.75 12.43 -25.72
CA SER A 413 0.51 12.30 -26.45
C SER A 413 0.22 10.84 -26.82
N LEU A 414 -1.07 10.47 -26.82
CA LEU A 414 -1.56 9.16 -27.25
C LEU A 414 -2.50 9.35 -28.43
N ASP A 415 -2.23 8.65 -29.53
CA ASP A 415 -3.11 8.60 -30.69
C ASP A 415 -4.15 7.47 -30.54
N ALA A 416 -5.44 7.85 -30.49
CA ALA A 416 -6.54 6.90 -30.40
C ALA A 416 -6.63 5.97 -31.62
N MET A 417 -5.99 6.30 -32.73
CA MET A 417 -6.03 5.46 -33.94
C MET A 417 -5.06 4.28 -33.86
N GLU A 418 -4.09 4.30 -32.96
CA GLU A 418 -3.09 3.23 -32.81
C GLU A 418 -3.59 2.07 -31.94
N GLN A 419 -4.69 2.27 -31.18
CA GLN A 419 -5.21 1.25 -30.25
C GLN A 419 -6.72 1.08 -30.41
N GLU A 420 -7.19 -0.16 -30.65
CA GLU A 420 -8.60 -0.45 -30.93
C GLU A 420 -9.58 -0.06 -29.81
N TRP A 421 -9.15 -0.16 -28.56
CA TRP A 421 -9.95 0.16 -27.38
C TRP A 421 -9.97 1.64 -27.00
N GLN A 422 -9.08 2.45 -27.59
CA GLN A 422 -8.95 3.87 -27.25
C GLN A 422 -9.89 4.73 -28.12
N ILE A 423 -10.72 5.53 -27.47
CA ILE A 423 -11.70 6.39 -28.14
C ILE A 423 -11.35 7.88 -28.12
N SER A 424 -10.30 8.27 -27.42
CA SER A 424 -9.87 9.67 -27.31
C SER A 424 -8.37 9.82 -27.55
N HIS A 425 -7.99 10.79 -28.38
CA HIS A 425 -6.63 11.28 -28.42
C HIS A 425 -6.34 12.07 -27.15
N THR A 426 -5.23 11.81 -26.49
CA THR A 426 -4.83 12.53 -25.27
C THR A 426 -3.53 13.30 -25.48
N PHE A 427 -3.44 14.47 -24.87
CA PHE A 427 -2.27 15.34 -24.92
C PHE A 427 -1.98 15.83 -23.52
N THR A 428 -0.72 15.67 -23.08
CA THR A 428 -0.21 16.21 -21.84
C THR A 428 0.75 17.33 -22.15
N PHE A 429 0.43 18.52 -21.63
CA PHE A 429 1.30 19.69 -21.73
C PHE A 429 1.89 19.96 -20.34
N ALA A 430 3.22 19.96 -20.24
CA ALA A 430 3.92 20.25 -18.99
C ALA A 430 4.58 21.62 -19.03
N GLN A 431 4.68 22.28 -17.87
CA GLN A 431 5.39 23.56 -17.76
C GLN A 431 6.84 23.41 -18.22
N LYS A 432 7.35 24.43 -18.91
CA LYS A 432 8.76 24.56 -19.23
C LYS A 432 9.40 25.72 -18.46
N ALA A 433 10.49 25.42 -17.77
CA ALA A 433 11.35 26.40 -17.13
C ALA A 433 12.80 26.16 -17.55
N ASN A 434 13.55 27.18 -17.89
CA ASN A 434 14.97 27.10 -18.33
C ASN A 434 15.20 26.04 -19.44
N GLY A 435 14.19 25.76 -20.27
CA GLY A 435 14.28 24.77 -21.35
C GLY A 435 13.90 23.33 -20.95
N TYR A 436 13.75 23.02 -19.66
CA TYR A 436 13.41 21.69 -19.14
C TYR A 436 11.94 21.62 -18.72
N PHE A 437 11.37 20.42 -18.76
CA PHE A 437 10.00 20.18 -18.33
C PHE A 437 9.89 20.08 -16.81
N PHE A 438 8.72 20.48 -16.31
CA PHE A 438 8.26 20.30 -14.94
C PHE A 438 6.87 19.65 -14.97
N PRO A 439 6.76 18.30 -15.01
CA PRO A 439 5.50 17.59 -15.19
C PRO A 439 4.51 17.70 -14.02
N ALA A 440 4.96 18.09 -12.82
CA ALA A 440 4.09 18.36 -11.69
C ALA A 440 3.09 19.50 -12.00
N ASN A 441 3.53 20.49 -12.80
CA ASN A 441 2.64 21.48 -13.41
C ASN A 441 2.29 21.03 -14.82
N SER A 442 1.11 20.45 -14.97
CA SER A 442 0.64 19.91 -16.25
C SER A 442 -0.82 20.22 -16.54
N ILE A 443 -1.16 20.17 -17.80
CA ILE A 443 -2.49 20.28 -18.34
C ILE A 443 -2.72 19.10 -19.27
N GLN A 444 -3.70 18.27 -18.92
CA GLN A 444 -4.10 17.13 -19.74
C GLN A 444 -5.40 17.43 -20.45
N VAL A 445 -5.49 17.06 -21.72
CA VAL A 445 -6.70 17.23 -22.53
C VAL A 445 -6.90 16.02 -23.43
N GLY A 446 -8.12 15.48 -23.42
CA GLY A 446 -8.56 14.41 -24.32
C GLY A 446 -9.56 14.94 -25.33
N VAL A 447 -9.44 14.48 -26.56
CA VAL A 447 -10.38 14.81 -27.68
C VAL A 447 -10.97 13.50 -28.18
N ASP A 448 -12.29 13.40 -28.13
CA ASP A 448 -13.05 12.24 -28.61
C ASP A 448 -12.80 12.03 -30.10
N ALA A 449 -12.27 10.86 -30.47
CA ALA A 449 -11.96 10.53 -31.88
C ALA A 449 -13.22 10.31 -32.73
N THR A 450 -14.41 10.21 -32.12
CA THR A 450 -15.68 10.02 -32.85
C THR A 450 -16.32 11.33 -33.29
N ASP A 451 -16.29 12.37 -32.44
CA ASP A 451 -17.01 13.62 -32.69
C ASP A 451 -16.16 14.89 -32.51
N GLY A 452 -14.90 14.77 -32.07
CA GLY A 452 -13.98 15.89 -31.87
C GLY A 452 -14.25 16.74 -30.64
N SER A 453 -15.16 16.34 -29.77
CA SER A 453 -15.44 17.08 -28.52
C SER A 453 -14.36 16.80 -27.45
N ILE A 454 -14.25 17.72 -26.50
CA ILE A 454 -13.36 17.51 -25.33
C ILE A 454 -13.95 16.40 -24.45
N SER A 455 -13.22 15.32 -24.29
CA SER A 455 -13.59 14.14 -23.49
C SER A 455 -12.90 14.10 -22.14
N TYR A 456 -11.75 14.74 -22.01
CA TYR A 456 -10.98 14.86 -20.78
C TYR A 456 -10.36 16.25 -20.67
N TYR A 457 -10.33 16.80 -19.47
CA TYR A 457 -9.58 18.02 -19.14
C TYR A 457 -9.25 18.00 -17.66
N GLU A 458 -7.99 18.18 -17.33
CA GLU A 458 -7.50 18.38 -15.97
C GLU A 458 -6.31 19.34 -16.01
N LYS A 459 -6.29 20.27 -15.07
CA LYS A 459 -5.18 21.21 -14.89
C LYS A 459 -4.65 21.11 -13.47
N ARG A 460 -3.37 20.75 -13.36
CA ARG A 460 -2.58 20.81 -12.12
C ARG A 460 -1.49 21.84 -12.33
N PHE A 461 -1.60 22.99 -11.69
CA PHE A 461 -0.67 24.09 -11.95
C PHE A 461 -0.55 24.97 -10.71
N ASP A 462 0.64 24.95 -10.08
CA ASP A 462 1.00 25.84 -9.00
C ASP A 462 1.95 26.92 -9.54
N ASP A 463 1.47 28.17 -9.56
CA ASP A 463 2.23 29.34 -10.01
C ASP A 463 3.26 29.82 -8.97
N ALA A 464 3.23 29.33 -7.72
CA ALA A 464 4.13 29.70 -6.64
C ALA A 464 5.49 28.94 -6.69
N VAL A 465 5.57 27.86 -7.48
CA VAL A 465 6.79 27.05 -7.59
C VAL A 465 7.96 27.89 -8.16
N THR A 466 9.08 27.85 -7.47
CA THR A 466 10.34 28.45 -7.89
C THR A 466 11.28 27.41 -8.49
N PHE A 467 12.07 27.79 -9.49
CA PHE A 467 12.96 26.88 -10.22
C PHE A 467 14.41 27.16 -9.92
N ASP A 468 15.14 26.11 -9.53
CA ASP A 468 16.58 26.20 -9.35
C ASP A 468 17.30 26.41 -10.70
N THR A 469 18.51 26.97 -10.64
CA THR A 469 19.27 27.26 -11.85
C THR A 469 19.90 26.00 -12.46
N GLU A 470 20.12 26.00 -13.76
CA GLU A 470 20.80 24.95 -14.50
C GLU A 470 22.34 24.99 -14.33
N ALA A 471 22.87 25.99 -13.59
CA ALA A 471 24.30 26.13 -13.40
C ALA A 471 24.88 24.97 -12.56
N GLY A 472 25.94 24.36 -13.07
CA GLY A 472 26.68 23.31 -12.35
C GLY A 472 26.08 21.92 -12.42
N ILE A 473 25.12 21.66 -13.33
CA ILE A 473 24.63 20.30 -13.57
C ILE A 473 25.71 19.44 -14.23
N ILE A 474 25.71 18.16 -13.89
CA ILE A 474 26.55 17.13 -14.52
C ILE A 474 26.03 16.81 -15.93
N THR A 475 26.87 16.16 -16.75
CA THR A 475 26.45 15.73 -18.08
C THR A 475 25.50 14.54 -18.02
N ALA A 476 24.69 14.34 -19.08
CA ALA A 476 23.82 13.17 -19.21
C ALA A 476 24.60 11.85 -19.15
N GLU A 477 25.82 11.80 -19.70
CA GLU A 477 26.70 10.62 -19.64
C GLU A 477 27.10 10.31 -18.19
N GLN A 478 27.52 11.33 -17.41
CA GLN A 478 27.86 11.14 -16.00
C GLN A 478 26.65 10.68 -15.16
N ALA A 479 25.47 11.22 -15.46
CA ALA A 479 24.25 10.82 -14.78
C ALA A 479 23.86 9.37 -15.13
N LEU A 480 24.01 8.99 -16.40
CA LEU A 480 23.74 7.62 -16.84
C LEU A 480 24.72 6.63 -16.20
N ASP A 481 26.00 6.95 -16.14
CA ASP A 481 27.00 6.12 -15.44
C ASP A 481 26.65 5.93 -13.97
N ALA A 482 26.23 7.01 -13.28
CA ALA A 482 25.80 6.94 -11.90
C ALA A 482 24.54 6.04 -11.72
N TRP A 483 23.59 6.17 -12.65
CA TRP A 483 22.38 5.36 -12.66
C TRP A 483 22.65 3.88 -12.92
N LEU A 484 23.50 3.58 -13.92
CA LEU A 484 23.92 2.21 -14.25
C LEU A 484 24.59 1.50 -13.06
N ASN A 485 25.32 2.24 -12.23
CA ASN A 485 25.98 1.71 -11.05
C ASN A 485 25.02 1.34 -9.91
N THR A 486 23.75 1.72 -10.01
CA THR A 486 22.72 1.30 -9.03
C THR A 486 22.15 -0.10 -9.31
N TYR A 487 22.50 -0.73 -10.43
CA TYR A 487 21.99 -2.03 -10.83
C TYR A 487 23.02 -3.15 -10.70
N THR A 488 22.55 -4.33 -10.31
CA THR A 488 23.23 -5.61 -10.49
C THR A 488 22.67 -6.34 -11.72
N VAL A 489 23.41 -7.33 -12.19
CA VAL A 489 22.99 -8.20 -13.31
C VAL A 489 22.77 -9.59 -12.74
N ASP A 490 21.52 -9.94 -12.54
CA ASP A 490 21.17 -11.15 -11.83
C ASP A 490 20.62 -12.22 -12.77
N LEU A 491 21.08 -13.46 -12.53
CA LEU A 491 20.60 -14.64 -13.24
C LEU A 491 19.34 -15.14 -12.54
N GLN A 492 18.27 -15.27 -13.33
CA GLN A 492 16.98 -15.71 -12.81
C GLN A 492 16.15 -16.45 -13.85
N TYR A 493 15.06 -17.05 -13.43
CA TYR A 493 14.05 -17.57 -14.34
C TYR A 493 13.08 -16.47 -14.74
N VAL A 494 12.97 -16.22 -16.02
CA VAL A 494 12.08 -15.21 -16.60
C VAL A 494 10.87 -15.92 -17.21
N SER A 495 9.68 -15.48 -16.83
CA SER A 495 8.42 -15.94 -17.42
C SER A 495 8.18 -15.23 -18.74
N VAL A 496 8.23 -15.98 -19.85
CA VAL A 496 8.12 -15.44 -21.21
C VAL A 496 6.79 -15.89 -21.83
N PRO A 497 5.90 -14.97 -22.22
CA PRO A 497 4.64 -15.32 -22.86
C PRO A 497 4.89 -16.00 -24.21
N THR A 498 4.15 -17.07 -24.46
CA THR A 498 4.34 -17.92 -25.64
C THR A 498 2.99 -18.34 -26.18
N ALA A 499 2.74 -18.11 -27.47
CA ALA A 499 1.49 -18.50 -28.12
C ALA A 499 1.25 -20.03 -27.98
N VAL A 500 0.01 -20.39 -27.71
CA VAL A 500 -0.40 -21.79 -27.52
C VAL A 500 -0.42 -22.51 -28.87
N ASP A 501 0.29 -23.64 -28.97
CA ASP A 501 0.24 -24.54 -30.10
C ASP A 501 -0.94 -25.52 -29.95
N TYR A 502 -2.12 -25.14 -30.42
CA TYR A 502 -3.32 -25.97 -30.36
C TYR A 502 -3.25 -27.27 -31.20
N SER A 503 -2.19 -27.48 -31.98
CA SER A 503 -1.98 -28.75 -32.67
C SER A 503 -1.59 -29.88 -31.72
N LYS A 504 -1.12 -29.54 -30.52
CA LYS A 504 -0.78 -30.49 -29.46
C LYS A 504 -2.04 -30.90 -28.70
N PRO A 505 -2.28 -32.21 -28.48
CA PRO A 505 -3.49 -32.70 -27.82
C PRO A 505 -3.71 -32.13 -26.41
N GLU A 506 -2.62 -31.90 -25.67
CA GLU A 506 -2.67 -31.33 -24.31
C GLU A 506 -3.12 -29.87 -24.28
N TYR A 507 -2.91 -29.12 -25.36
CA TYR A 507 -3.28 -27.71 -25.47
C TYR A 507 -4.54 -27.44 -26.30
N ALA A 508 -5.00 -28.44 -27.06
CA ALA A 508 -6.19 -28.29 -27.93
C ALA A 508 -7.44 -27.78 -27.16
N PRO A 509 -7.73 -28.22 -25.91
CA PRO A 509 -8.87 -27.72 -25.16
C PRO A 509 -8.79 -26.24 -24.81
N LEU A 510 -7.59 -25.64 -24.69
CA LEU A 510 -7.41 -24.25 -24.31
C LEU A 510 -8.04 -23.26 -25.31
N LYS A 511 -8.21 -23.71 -26.55
CA LYS A 511 -8.86 -22.92 -27.61
C LYS A 511 -10.33 -22.63 -27.29
N ASP A 512 -11.04 -23.59 -26.70
CA ASP A 512 -12.47 -23.47 -26.37
C ASP A 512 -12.70 -22.49 -25.18
N TYR A 513 -11.64 -22.19 -24.43
CA TYR A 513 -11.63 -21.26 -23.29
C TYR A 513 -10.99 -19.92 -23.64
N GLY A 514 -10.62 -19.70 -24.90
CA GLY A 514 -10.02 -18.43 -25.35
C GLY A 514 -8.59 -18.19 -24.87
N ILE A 515 -7.90 -19.20 -24.30
CA ILE A 515 -6.52 -19.05 -23.80
C ILE A 515 -5.55 -19.11 -24.97
N GLY A 516 -5.12 -17.95 -25.45
CA GLY A 516 -4.24 -17.81 -26.61
C GLY A 516 -2.75 -17.94 -26.33
N TYR A 517 -2.33 -17.79 -25.09
CA TYR A 517 -0.92 -17.87 -24.69
C TYR A 517 -0.75 -18.52 -23.32
N LEU A 518 0.44 -19.03 -23.09
CA LEU A 518 0.93 -19.54 -21.82
C LEU A 518 2.34 -19.01 -21.58
N TYR A 519 2.83 -19.14 -20.37
CA TYR A 519 4.19 -18.74 -20.04
C TYR A 519 5.18 -19.89 -20.22
N LYS A 520 6.39 -19.57 -20.64
CA LYS A 520 7.53 -20.46 -20.64
C LYS A 520 8.61 -19.89 -19.74
N LEU A 521 9.13 -20.68 -18.81
CA LEU A 521 10.32 -20.28 -18.07
C LEU A 521 11.56 -20.38 -18.96
N VAL A 522 12.34 -19.32 -18.97
CA VAL A 522 13.68 -19.29 -19.58
C VAL A 522 14.70 -18.85 -18.54
N LEU A 523 15.92 -19.34 -18.64
CA LEU A 523 17.01 -18.83 -17.84
C LEU A 523 17.53 -17.53 -18.47
N GLY A 524 17.47 -16.44 -17.79
CA GLY A 524 17.82 -15.11 -18.30
C GLY A 524 18.57 -14.26 -17.29
N TYR A 525 19.23 -13.24 -17.80
CA TYR A 525 19.80 -12.17 -16.98
C TYR A 525 18.90 -10.95 -17.07
N GLN A 526 18.60 -10.35 -15.93
CA GLN A 526 17.88 -9.05 -15.82
C GLN A 526 18.68 -8.08 -14.96
N LEU A 527 18.30 -6.79 -15.05
CA LEU A 527 18.84 -5.76 -14.17
C LEU A 527 18.01 -5.70 -12.89
N GLU A 528 18.67 -5.81 -11.75
CA GLU A 528 18.04 -5.78 -10.43
C GLU A 528 18.62 -4.66 -9.57
N ARG A 529 17.85 -4.19 -8.60
CA ARG A 529 18.25 -3.20 -7.60
C ARG A 529 17.67 -3.55 -6.24
N GLU A 530 18.49 -3.47 -5.21
CA GLU A 530 18.02 -3.63 -3.82
C GLU A 530 17.26 -2.40 -3.31
N THR A 531 17.67 -1.20 -3.75
CA THR A 531 17.11 0.08 -3.31
C THR A 531 16.44 0.80 -4.47
N SER A 532 15.22 1.29 -4.24
CA SER A 532 14.52 2.12 -5.22
C SER A 532 15.03 3.56 -5.17
N PHE A 533 15.41 4.10 -6.33
CA PHE A 533 15.88 5.48 -6.46
C PHE A 533 14.93 6.30 -7.32
N ALA A 534 14.73 7.56 -6.91
CA ALA A 534 13.90 8.53 -7.63
C ALA A 534 14.65 9.24 -8.79
N GLY A 535 15.85 8.78 -9.13
CA GLY A 535 16.70 9.35 -10.18
C GLY A 535 18.06 9.78 -9.66
N ILE A 536 18.76 10.58 -10.46
CA ILE A 536 20.10 11.16 -10.15
C ILE A 536 19.95 12.66 -9.96
N ASP A 537 20.40 13.18 -8.82
CA ASP A 537 20.48 14.63 -8.59
C ASP A 537 21.42 15.28 -9.62
N ALA A 538 20.91 16.25 -10.36
CA ALA A 538 21.64 16.81 -11.50
C ALA A 538 22.89 17.63 -11.12
N LYS A 539 23.00 18.11 -9.88
CA LYS A 539 24.16 18.87 -9.41
C LYS A 539 25.22 18.02 -8.74
N THR A 540 24.77 17.06 -7.91
CA THR A 540 25.71 16.24 -7.13
C THR A 540 26.10 14.94 -7.84
N GLY A 541 25.32 14.49 -8.82
CA GLY A 541 25.52 13.21 -9.50
C GLY A 541 25.21 11.99 -8.63
N LYS A 542 24.54 12.17 -7.50
CA LYS A 542 24.22 11.07 -6.59
C LYS A 542 22.82 10.52 -6.88
N PRO A 543 22.63 9.19 -6.73
CA PRO A 543 21.30 8.61 -6.68
C PRO A 543 20.49 9.22 -5.54
N VAL A 544 19.21 9.53 -5.82
CA VAL A 544 18.26 10.04 -4.83
C VAL A 544 17.33 8.91 -4.46
N GLU A 545 17.37 8.48 -3.21
CA GLU A 545 16.48 7.44 -2.70
C GLU A 545 15.03 7.93 -2.68
N HIS A 546 14.09 7.03 -2.95
CA HIS A 546 12.68 7.31 -2.67
C HIS A 546 12.51 7.36 -1.16
N SER A 547 12.16 8.52 -0.62
CA SER A 547 11.59 8.55 0.71
C SER A 547 10.14 8.06 0.61
N TRP A 548 9.94 6.77 0.78
CA TRP A 548 8.61 6.30 1.13
C TRP A 548 8.31 6.88 2.52
N ALA A 549 7.31 7.74 2.60
CA ALA A 549 6.76 8.12 3.90
C ALA A 549 6.24 6.81 4.55
N GLY A 550 7.09 6.17 5.36
CA GLY A 550 6.80 4.86 5.94
C GLY A 550 7.96 3.87 5.97
N GLU A 551 9.16 4.16 5.42
CA GLU A 551 10.35 3.40 5.78
C GLU A 551 10.76 3.77 7.20
N ASP A 552 10.58 2.85 8.06
CA ASP A 552 10.42 2.92 9.49
C ASP A 552 11.77 2.76 10.16
N ASP A 553 12.62 3.76 10.02
CA ASP A 553 13.69 3.95 10.98
C ASP A 553 13.04 4.40 12.28
N GLY A 554 12.89 3.47 13.22
CA GLY A 554 12.33 3.73 14.54
C GLY A 554 12.90 5.01 15.15
N ILE A 555 12.22 5.57 16.14
CA ILE A 555 12.72 6.78 16.81
C ILE A 555 14.02 6.42 17.54
N SER A 556 15.07 7.22 17.37
CA SER A 556 16.33 7.09 18.09
C SER A 556 16.67 8.37 18.87
N TYR A 557 17.38 8.21 20.01
CA TYR A 557 17.70 9.32 20.88
C TYR A 557 19.18 9.36 21.24
N SER A 558 19.80 10.53 21.04
CA SER A 558 21.22 10.73 21.29
C SER A 558 21.58 11.08 22.74
N ASP A 559 20.58 11.39 23.59
CA ASP A 559 20.78 11.95 24.94
C ASP A 559 20.41 10.97 26.09
N LEU A 560 20.38 9.67 25.81
CA LEU A 560 20.02 8.62 26.78
C LEU A 560 21.22 7.79 27.30
N ALA A 561 22.46 8.08 26.87
CA ALA A 561 23.60 7.18 27.02
C ALA A 561 23.75 6.54 28.41
N ASP A 562 23.67 7.32 29.49
CA ASP A 562 23.82 6.87 30.89
C ASP A 562 22.56 7.07 31.74
N HIS A 563 21.40 7.26 31.10
CA HIS A 563 20.18 7.56 31.84
C HIS A 563 19.49 6.27 32.32
N TRP A 564 18.99 6.25 33.53
CA TRP A 564 18.33 5.10 34.16
C TRP A 564 17.11 4.56 33.36
N ALA A 565 16.42 5.44 32.63
CA ALA A 565 15.26 5.07 31.82
C ALA A 565 15.60 4.58 30.40
N LYS A 566 16.90 4.59 30.00
CA LYS A 566 17.35 4.29 28.64
C LYS A 566 16.68 3.07 28.04
N SER A 567 16.80 1.92 28.70
CA SER A 567 16.31 0.64 28.17
C SER A 567 14.79 0.63 27.91
N LYS A 568 14.02 1.34 28.75
CA LYS A 568 12.56 1.44 28.59
C LYS A 568 12.15 2.42 27.50
N VAL A 569 12.84 3.56 27.43
CA VAL A 569 12.60 4.56 26.37
C VAL A 569 12.99 3.99 25.01
N GLU A 570 14.12 3.29 24.89
CA GLU A 570 14.53 2.62 23.64
C GLU A 570 13.57 1.49 23.26
N ALA A 571 13.03 0.76 24.23
CA ALA A 571 12.01 -0.25 23.97
C ALA A 571 10.70 0.34 23.45
N LEU A 572 10.28 1.50 23.95
CA LEU A 572 9.14 2.26 23.42
C LEU A 572 9.45 2.81 22.02
N ALA A 573 10.64 3.40 21.85
CA ALA A 573 11.10 3.99 20.60
C ALA A 573 11.13 2.97 19.44
N LYS A 574 11.44 1.70 19.72
CA LYS A 574 11.36 0.60 18.76
C LYS A 574 9.96 0.45 18.15
N TYR A 575 8.92 0.79 18.90
CA TYR A 575 7.52 0.80 18.45
C TYR A 575 7.04 2.21 18.06
N ARG A 576 7.99 3.14 17.81
CA ARG A 576 7.71 4.56 17.50
C ARG A 576 6.92 5.29 18.58
N VAL A 577 7.00 4.83 19.83
CA VAL A 577 6.39 5.52 20.96
C VAL A 577 7.40 6.49 21.57
N GLY A 578 7.14 7.78 21.44
CA GLY A 578 8.05 8.80 21.92
C GLY A 578 7.90 10.17 21.24
N TYR A 579 9.02 10.86 21.10
CA TYR A 579 9.11 12.22 20.58
C TYR A 579 10.00 12.26 19.32
N THR A 580 9.72 13.16 18.40
CA THR A 580 10.56 13.42 17.21
C THR A 580 11.78 14.29 17.58
N GLY A 581 12.71 14.51 16.61
CA GLY A 581 13.82 15.45 16.75
C GLY A 581 15.10 14.90 17.37
N GLY A 582 15.24 13.56 17.53
CA GLY A 582 16.49 12.89 17.90
C GLY A 582 16.99 13.12 19.35
N LYS A 583 16.21 13.81 20.20
CA LYS A 583 16.45 14.00 21.63
C LYS A 583 15.20 13.70 22.45
N PHE A 584 15.36 12.90 23.48
CA PHE A 584 14.25 12.57 24.42
C PHE A 584 14.09 13.63 25.52
N GLU A 585 15.17 14.28 25.91
CA GLU A 585 15.23 15.23 27.04
C GLU A 585 14.71 14.62 28.35
N PRO A 586 15.29 13.51 28.85
CA PRO A 586 14.69 12.64 29.86
C PRO A 586 14.40 13.34 31.19
N ASN A 587 15.21 14.35 31.57
CA ASN A 587 15.07 15.12 32.81
C ASN A 587 14.20 16.36 32.66
N ARG A 588 13.67 16.65 31.49
CA ARG A 588 12.77 17.78 31.27
C ARG A 588 11.48 17.58 32.05
N ALA A 589 11.00 18.65 32.75
CA ALA A 589 9.71 18.64 33.41
C ALA A 589 8.61 18.38 32.36
N LEU A 590 7.75 17.40 32.65
CA LEU A 590 6.70 16.95 31.77
C LEU A 590 5.59 17.99 31.67
N THR A 591 5.27 18.45 30.45
CA THR A 591 4.09 19.27 30.19
C THR A 591 2.88 18.39 29.82
N GLN A 592 1.68 18.97 29.82
CA GLN A 592 0.49 18.26 29.32
C GLN A 592 0.66 17.91 27.85
N LEU A 593 1.20 18.82 27.03
CA LEU A 593 1.50 18.57 25.61
C LEU A 593 2.45 17.38 25.45
N ASP A 594 3.53 17.31 26.24
CA ASP A 594 4.47 16.20 26.19
C ASP A 594 3.79 14.85 26.50
N LEU A 595 2.91 14.81 27.50
CA LEU A 595 2.20 13.57 27.84
C LEU A 595 1.22 13.16 26.74
N ILE A 596 0.45 14.11 26.19
CA ILE A 596 -0.49 13.83 25.10
C ILE A 596 0.27 13.35 23.86
N ALA A 597 1.41 13.96 23.52
CA ALA A 597 2.25 13.50 22.41
C ALA A 597 2.75 12.06 22.61
N LEU A 598 3.18 11.73 23.84
CA LEU A 598 3.61 10.37 24.18
C LEU A 598 2.46 9.36 24.08
N LEU A 599 1.25 9.70 24.52
CA LEU A 599 0.09 8.83 24.43
C LEU A 599 -0.39 8.68 22.97
N ALA A 600 -0.47 9.76 22.20
CA ALA A 600 -0.86 9.72 20.80
C ALA A 600 0.11 8.89 19.94
N SER A 601 1.40 8.89 20.29
CA SER A 601 2.39 8.09 19.58
C SER A 601 2.16 6.57 19.70
N THR A 602 1.42 6.09 20.70
CA THR A 602 1.05 4.67 20.82
C THR A 602 0.07 4.21 19.74
N GLU A 603 -0.64 5.14 19.12
CA GLU A 603 -1.56 4.89 17.97
C GLU A 603 -0.95 5.36 16.64
N GLY A 604 0.37 5.63 16.63
CA GLY A 604 1.12 5.96 15.43
C GLY A 604 1.19 7.45 15.09
N TYR A 605 0.56 8.34 15.88
CA TYR A 605 0.66 9.78 15.64
C TYR A 605 1.91 10.35 16.29
N LEU A 606 2.87 10.79 15.49
CA LEU A 606 4.09 11.43 15.95
C LEU A 606 3.96 12.96 15.88
N TYR A 607 4.10 13.59 17.04
CA TYR A 607 4.06 15.06 17.17
C TYR A 607 5.37 15.68 16.70
N ASP A 608 5.30 16.55 15.70
CA ASP A 608 6.43 17.34 15.22
C ASP A 608 6.21 18.84 15.54
N ALA A 609 6.99 19.35 16.49
CA ALA A 609 6.91 20.74 16.94
C ALA A 609 7.34 21.76 15.87
N GLY A 610 8.01 21.34 14.80
CA GLY A 610 8.45 22.19 13.69
C GLY A 610 7.34 22.56 12.71
N GLN A 611 6.21 21.86 12.74
CA GLN A 611 5.08 22.13 11.85
C GLN A 611 4.12 23.19 12.42
N GLU A 612 3.67 24.12 11.59
CA GLU A 612 2.68 25.12 11.97
C GLU A 612 1.36 24.44 12.39
N GLY A 613 0.77 24.87 13.51
CA GLY A 613 -0.47 24.28 14.03
C GLY A 613 -0.35 22.86 14.60
N ALA A 614 0.87 22.30 14.74
CA ALA A 614 1.08 20.92 15.20
C ALA A 614 0.43 20.61 16.55
N ALA A 615 0.48 21.57 17.50
CA ALA A 615 -0.14 21.37 18.82
C ALA A 615 -1.67 21.25 18.70
N ASP A 616 -2.31 22.04 17.86
CA ASP A 616 -3.76 21.99 17.65
C ASP A 616 -4.17 20.65 17.03
N ARG A 617 -3.46 20.20 15.99
CA ARG A 617 -3.69 18.87 15.39
C ARG A 617 -3.51 17.74 16.38
N LEU A 618 -2.45 17.78 17.20
CA LEU A 618 -2.23 16.78 18.24
C LEU A 618 -3.40 16.72 19.23
N TYR A 619 -3.92 17.87 19.65
CA TYR A 619 -5.05 17.89 20.57
C TYR A 619 -6.36 17.43 19.93
N GLU A 620 -6.59 17.70 18.64
CA GLU A 620 -7.74 17.12 17.93
C GLU A 620 -7.66 15.59 17.92
N VAL A 621 -6.50 15.02 17.57
CA VAL A 621 -6.27 13.57 17.66
C VAL A 621 -6.50 13.04 19.08
N ALA A 622 -6.02 13.76 20.09
CA ALA A 622 -6.23 13.37 21.49
C ALA A 622 -7.71 13.38 21.91
N TYR A 623 -8.51 14.31 21.39
CA TYR A 623 -9.96 14.36 21.65
C TYR A 623 -10.68 13.20 20.97
N GLU A 624 -10.34 12.89 19.72
CA GLU A 624 -10.89 11.74 18.99
C GLU A 624 -10.56 10.41 19.67
N MET A 625 -9.34 10.27 20.16
CA MET A 625 -8.89 9.09 20.93
C MET A 625 -9.48 9.04 22.35
N GLY A 626 -10.18 10.08 22.81
CA GLY A 626 -10.72 10.15 24.16
C GLY A 626 -9.67 10.33 25.28
N LEU A 627 -8.44 10.74 24.94
CA LEU A 627 -7.36 10.95 25.90
C LEU A 627 -7.60 12.17 26.81
N LEU A 628 -8.31 13.15 26.29
CA LEU A 628 -8.59 14.40 26.99
C LEU A 628 -9.90 15.01 26.49
N GLN A 629 -10.57 15.81 27.35
CA GLN A 629 -11.70 16.64 26.93
C GLN A 629 -11.22 18.05 26.53
N ARG A 630 -11.86 18.68 25.52
CA ARG A 630 -11.47 20.02 25.02
C ARG A 630 -11.28 21.07 26.14
N ALA A 631 -12.18 21.11 27.11
CA ALA A 631 -12.12 22.06 28.24
C ALA A 631 -10.91 21.84 29.18
N ALA A 632 -10.22 20.73 29.08
CA ALA A 632 -9.09 20.38 29.96
C ALA A 632 -7.71 20.67 29.33
N ARG A 633 -7.65 21.21 28.10
CA ARG A 633 -6.40 21.55 27.41
C ARG A 633 -5.60 22.62 28.16
N LYS A 634 -4.31 22.35 28.42
CA LYS A 634 -3.35 23.25 29.09
C LYS A 634 -1.93 22.91 28.62
N ASP A 635 -1.57 23.27 27.41
CA ASP A 635 -0.34 22.84 26.67
C ASP A 635 0.93 22.90 27.54
N THR A 636 1.17 24.01 28.22
CA THR A 636 2.39 24.29 29.01
C THR A 636 2.31 23.94 30.49
N ALA A 637 1.16 23.39 30.94
CA ALA A 637 1.02 23.01 32.33
C ALA A 637 1.98 21.87 32.69
N ILE A 638 2.86 22.10 33.68
CA ILE A 638 3.74 21.08 34.21
C ILE A 638 2.90 20.12 35.05
N LEU A 639 3.01 18.84 34.75
CA LEU A 639 2.27 17.78 35.44
C LEU A 639 3.03 17.26 36.64
N SER A 640 2.31 17.08 37.76
CA SER A 640 2.83 16.31 38.88
C SER A 640 2.82 14.80 38.60
N ARG A 641 3.49 14.02 39.43
CA ARG A 641 3.50 12.55 39.26
C ARG A 641 2.11 11.95 39.39
N ILE A 642 1.26 12.48 40.28
CA ILE A 642 -0.12 12.00 40.40
C ILE A 642 -1.01 12.46 39.24
N ASP A 643 -0.78 13.68 38.69
CA ASP A 643 -1.47 14.11 37.46
C ASP A 643 -1.15 13.22 36.27
N THR A 644 0.13 12.85 36.10
CA THR A 644 0.59 11.95 35.06
C THR A 644 -0.08 10.57 35.18
N VAL A 645 -0.09 10.00 36.38
CA VAL A 645 -0.78 8.73 36.69
C VAL A 645 -2.27 8.81 36.33
N ARG A 646 -2.92 9.89 36.79
CA ARG A 646 -4.37 10.10 36.57
C ARG A 646 -4.68 10.16 35.07
N MET A 647 -3.94 10.98 34.31
CA MET A 647 -4.18 11.12 32.86
C MET A 647 -3.95 9.81 32.09
N ILE A 648 -2.90 9.08 32.40
CA ILE A 648 -2.66 7.77 31.74
C ILE A 648 -3.79 6.78 32.07
N LEU A 649 -4.19 6.67 33.34
CA LEU A 649 -5.24 5.73 33.76
C LEU A 649 -6.64 6.15 33.29
N ASP A 650 -6.92 7.47 33.20
CA ASP A 650 -8.18 7.96 32.61
C ASP A 650 -8.24 7.62 31.11
N ALA A 651 -7.17 7.84 30.37
CA ALA A 651 -7.07 7.46 28.96
C ALA A 651 -7.32 5.96 28.73
N MET A 652 -6.84 5.11 29.65
CA MET A 652 -7.06 3.66 29.60
C MET A 652 -8.40 3.19 30.19
N GLY A 653 -9.31 4.11 30.50
CA GLY A 653 -10.65 3.78 30.99
C GLY A 653 -10.74 3.34 32.45
N TYR A 654 -9.65 3.45 33.23
CA TYR A 654 -9.67 3.10 34.66
C TYR A 654 -10.28 4.19 35.56
N GLY A 655 -10.59 5.36 35.02
CA GLY A 655 -11.13 6.49 35.79
C GLY A 655 -12.38 6.17 36.61
N PRO A 656 -13.42 5.51 36.08
CA PRO A 656 -14.60 5.14 36.87
C PRO A 656 -14.28 4.28 38.10
N VAL A 657 -13.33 3.35 37.97
CA VAL A 657 -12.89 2.49 39.08
C VAL A 657 -12.03 3.28 40.06
N ALA A 658 -11.09 4.08 39.57
CA ALA A 658 -10.20 4.88 40.39
C ALA A 658 -10.94 5.88 41.31
N ARG A 659 -12.12 6.34 40.89
CA ARG A 659 -12.95 7.29 41.65
C ARG A 659 -13.89 6.65 42.68
N LEU A 660 -13.87 5.32 42.87
CA LEU A 660 -14.64 4.66 43.90
C LEU A 660 -14.08 5.06 45.32
N ASN A 661 -14.97 5.47 46.22
CA ASN A 661 -14.57 5.94 47.51
C ASN A 661 -14.43 4.81 48.56
N GLY A 662 -13.43 4.93 49.44
CA GLY A 662 -13.33 4.13 50.66
C GLY A 662 -12.78 2.72 50.52
N ILE A 663 -12.37 2.32 49.31
CA ILE A 663 -11.87 0.96 49.04
C ILE A 663 -10.37 0.90 48.74
N PHE A 664 -9.73 2.04 48.49
CA PHE A 664 -8.34 2.11 48.08
C PHE A 664 -7.40 2.48 49.23
N HIS A 665 -6.24 1.83 49.24
CA HIS A 665 -5.07 2.18 50.03
C HIS A 665 -3.81 1.78 49.25
N THR A 666 -2.71 2.46 49.55
CA THR A 666 -1.41 2.19 48.93
C THR A 666 -0.42 1.67 49.95
N LYS A 667 0.70 1.11 49.49
CA LYS A 667 1.85 0.76 50.31
C LYS A 667 2.91 1.89 50.36
N PHE A 668 2.61 3.06 49.78
CA PHE A 668 3.55 4.18 49.78
C PHE A 668 3.68 4.80 51.15
N ALA A 669 4.94 5.07 51.53
CA ALA A 669 5.24 5.67 52.83
C ALA A 669 4.61 7.07 53.03
N ASP A 670 4.38 7.75 51.91
CA ASP A 670 3.79 9.10 51.87
C ASP A 670 2.33 9.08 51.36
N GLN A 671 1.59 7.99 51.58
CA GLN A 671 0.17 7.92 51.23
C GLN A 671 -0.64 9.13 51.72
N GLY A 672 -0.31 9.66 52.91
CA GLY A 672 -0.99 10.85 53.46
C GLY A 672 -0.77 12.13 52.64
N SER A 673 0.19 12.17 51.75
CA SER A 673 0.44 13.28 50.83
C SER A 673 -0.31 13.15 49.49
N ILE A 674 -0.97 12.00 49.23
CA ILE A 674 -1.78 11.79 48.05
C ILE A 674 -3.12 12.51 48.28
N PRO A 675 -3.57 13.37 47.33
CA PRO A 675 -4.90 13.95 47.42
C PRO A 675 -5.97 12.86 47.52
N ALA A 676 -6.95 13.05 48.42
CA ALA A 676 -7.97 12.02 48.68
C ALA A 676 -8.73 11.58 47.42
N ALA A 677 -8.96 12.50 46.48
CA ALA A 677 -9.59 12.21 45.17
C ALA A 677 -8.73 11.34 44.25
N ASP A 678 -7.40 11.33 44.46
CA ASP A 678 -6.45 10.63 43.58
C ASP A 678 -5.91 9.33 44.22
N LEU A 679 -6.34 8.99 45.44
CA LEU A 679 -5.88 7.80 46.15
C LEU A 679 -6.15 6.52 45.37
N GLY A 680 -7.30 6.41 44.70
CA GLY A 680 -7.63 5.27 43.84
C GLY A 680 -6.73 5.15 42.63
N TYR A 681 -6.36 6.27 42.00
CA TYR A 681 -5.40 6.28 40.88
C TYR A 681 -4.02 5.80 41.35
N ALA A 682 -3.53 6.28 42.48
CA ALA A 682 -2.24 5.83 43.02
C ALA A 682 -2.25 4.35 43.40
N ALA A 683 -3.35 3.85 43.98
CA ALA A 683 -3.50 2.43 44.31
C ALA A 683 -3.56 1.54 43.08
N LEU A 684 -4.31 1.94 42.06
CA LEU A 684 -4.34 1.23 40.77
C LEU A 684 -2.97 1.24 40.09
N ALA A 685 -2.28 2.40 40.03
CA ALA A 685 -0.93 2.49 39.45
C ALA A 685 0.07 1.57 40.16
N GLN A 686 -0.01 1.45 41.49
CA GLN A 686 0.80 0.51 42.25
C GLN A 686 0.41 -0.94 41.99
N GLY A 687 -0.88 -1.26 41.96
CA GLY A 687 -1.40 -2.61 41.74
C GLY A 687 -1.12 -3.14 40.29
N LEU A 688 -1.16 -2.25 39.33
CA LEU A 688 -0.83 -2.53 37.93
C LEU A 688 0.70 -2.50 37.63
N GLY A 689 1.55 -2.33 38.64
CA GLY A 689 2.99 -2.26 38.44
C GLY A 689 3.49 -1.02 37.69
N MET A 690 2.61 -0.06 37.38
CA MET A 690 2.94 1.17 36.67
C MET A 690 3.96 2.01 37.47
N VAL A 691 3.79 2.07 38.82
CA VAL A 691 4.66 2.79 39.75
C VAL A 691 5.05 1.88 40.90
N ALA A 692 6.37 1.74 41.15
CA ALA A 692 6.90 0.94 42.26
C ALA A 692 7.26 1.74 43.53
N GLY A 693 7.32 3.07 43.41
CA GLY A 693 7.86 3.97 44.43
C GLY A 693 9.38 4.14 44.34
N GLU A 694 9.91 5.16 45.00
CA GLU A 694 11.34 5.45 45.13
C GLU A 694 11.96 4.78 46.37
N PRO A 695 13.31 4.79 46.53
CA PRO A 695 13.95 4.25 47.72
C PRO A 695 13.33 4.78 49.01
N GLY A 696 12.93 3.86 49.89
CA GLY A 696 12.18 4.20 51.11
C GLY A 696 10.66 4.09 50.97
N GLY A 697 10.16 3.68 49.76
CA GLY A 697 8.73 3.44 49.51
C GLY A 697 7.91 4.71 49.26
N TYR A 698 8.54 5.83 48.91
CA TYR A 698 7.87 7.09 48.65
C TYR A 698 7.37 7.19 47.21
N PHE A 699 6.18 7.76 47.02
CA PHE A 699 5.62 8.03 45.68
C PHE A 699 5.91 9.47 45.21
N HIS A 700 5.98 10.42 46.14
CA HIS A 700 6.11 11.85 45.86
C HIS A 700 5.03 12.40 44.94
N PRO A 701 3.73 12.29 45.26
CA PRO A 701 2.61 12.54 44.35
C PRO A 701 2.60 13.94 43.73
N LEU A 702 3.01 14.96 44.51
CA LEU A 702 2.97 16.38 44.11
C LEU A 702 4.28 16.87 43.49
N ALA A 703 5.32 16.03 43.40
CA ALA A 703 6.55 16.39 42.70
C ALA A 703 6.29 16.43 41.18
N ASN A 704 6.96 17.38 40.50
CA ASN A 704 6.89 17.44 39.03
C ASN A 704 7.38 16.13 38.41
N ALA A 705 6.63 15.59 37.46
CA ALA A 705 7.07 14.46 36.68
C ALA A 705 8.07 14.90 35.60
N THR A 706 8.92 13.97 35.15
CA THR A 706 9.80 14.16 34.01
C THR A 706 9.33 13.30 32.82
N ARG A 707 9.81 13.63 31.61
CA ARG A 707 9.53 12.82 30.41
C ARG A 707 9.94 11.35 30.61
N ALA A 708 11.10 11.10 31.24
CA ALA A 708 11.56 9.75 31.54
C ALA A 708 10.65 8.99 32.50
N GLN A 709 10.09 9.68 33.49
CA GLN A 709 9.15 9.07 34.44
C GLN A 709 7.83 8.71 33.75
N ALA A 710 7.27 9.60 32.90
CA ALA A 710 6.06 9.31 32.12
C ALA A 710 6.24 8.12 31.19
N ALA A 711 7.32 8.11 30.40
CA ALA A 711 7.63 6.99 29.52
C ALA A 711 7.82 5.68 30.31
N THR A 712 8.48 5.72 31.48
CA THR A 712 8.64 4.54 32.33
C THR A 712 7.30 4.03 32.86
N MET A 713 6.40 4.93 33.27
CA MET A 713 5.04 4.57 33.73
C MET A 713 4.26 3.90 32.61
N LEU A 714 4.30 4.47 31.40
CA LEU A 714 3.64 3.91 30.22
C LEU A 714 4.21 2.54 29.85
N TYR A 715 5.55 2.43 29.77
CA TYR A 715 6.22 1.15 29.49
C TYR A 715 5.82 0.05 30.50
N ASN A 716 5.87 0.36 31.79
CA ASN A 716 5.54 -0.61 32.84
C ASN A 716 4.10 -1.12 32.71
N LEU A 717 3.17 -0.21 32.36
CA LEU A 717 1.76 -0.54 32.20
C LEU A 717 1.54 -1.43 30.96
N MET A 718 2.26 -1.15 29.87
CA MET A 718 2.18 -1.92 28.62
C MET A 718 2.87 -3.30 28.71
N ALA A 719 3.83 -3.44 29.62
CA ALA A 719 4.59 -4.68 29.80
C ALA A 719 3.93 -5.67 30.79
N HIS A 720 2.83 -5.26 31.42
CA HIS A 720 2.09 -6.06 32.41
C HIS A 720 0.94 -6.83 31.75
#